data_df3491c62d637b14f49e539b1ff649c4
#
_entry.id   df3491c62d637b14f49e539b1ff649c4
#
_cell.length_a   1.000
_cell.length_b   1.000
_cell.length_c   1.000
_cell.angle_alpha   90.00
_cell.angle_beta   90.00
_cell.angle_gamma   90.00
#
_symmetry.space_group_name_H-M   'P 1'
#
loop_
_entity.id
_entity.type
_entity.pdbx_description
1 polymer ?
#
loop_
_entity_poly.entity_id
_entity_poly.type
_entity_poly.pdbx_seq_one_letter_code
_entity_poly.pdbx_strand_id
1 'polypeptide(L)'
;MAGKPAGALPADLAESSATQNGGGGPAAGTQRAFAEVLADVMHLEQVPADSHFFDELGADSLVMAHFCARVRKRADLPSVSIRDIYQHPTIGSLSAAVAEAAPAAAPPAPAEVAAQASTREYILCGTLQLLVFLGYAWVAALAGAWAYRWISSSSGYGGIYLRAVLFGGAAFVVLCTLPILAKWVLIGRWKPQRIRIWSLGYVRFWIVRTLVRSNPLAFLAAGSPLYAVYLRALGAKVGPGAAVFSHQVPVCTDLLTIGAGTVIRKDAFLQCYRAQAGWIQTGPVTLGRDVFVGEKTVLDIGTSMGDGAQLGHASALHSGQAVPAGERWHGSPAQRTDVDYARAAPARCGALRRFWFCAVTAACVFFLYLPLAEGGVYLLLTAVPRLGTLLDPGLAITSWALYTDALVISLVGFAGLVLGGLLFVATVPRLLNLFIRPGAVYPLYGFHDRAHRAIARMTGVKFFTHLFGDSSYIVYYLRWLGYDLSRVEQTGSNFGTEVGHETPYLSTIGSGTMVADGLTLMNADFSSTSFRVSRVSIGPDNFVGNNIAYPAGGRTGANCLLATKAMIPLDGEIREGTGLLGSPCFEIPRSVERDSRFDHLRAGEELRTRLTAKNRYNLRTIGVFLAVRWLHVFLVTVLVLASFDAYGGYAQALMAAFLALGILVTPVYFVLVERGLRAFRRLQPKYCSIYDPYFWRHERLWKVPGEAYLHMFDGTPFKNLIWKGLGVRIGRRVFDDGCYLTERTLTAIGDGCVLNAGSKIQCHSQEDGTFKSDRTTVGAGCTLGVGAMVHYGVTLGEGSVLAPDSFLMKGEEVPARARWGGNPAREM
;
A
#
# COMPACT_ATOMS: atom_id res chain seq x y z
N MET A 1 25.78 -12.78 -12.63
CA MET A 1 26.06 -14.21 -12.46
C MET A 1 27.53 -14.35 -12.09
N ALA A 2 27.84 -14.57 -10.85
CA ALA A 2 29.08 -15.15 -10.37
C ALA A 2 28.71 -15.93 -9.11
N GLY A 3 28.71 -17.25 -9.24
CA GLY A 3 28.35 -18.16 -8.15
C GLY A 3 29.36 -18.01 -7.00
N LYS A 4 28.88 -18.25 -5.80
CA LYS A 4 29.74 -18.57 -4.66
C LYS A 4 30.71 -19.67 -5.08
N PRO A 5 32.01 -19.58 -4.78
CA PRO A 5 32.84 -20.76 -4.87
C PRO A 5 32.34 -21.75 -3.81
N ALA A 6 32.03 -22.97 -4.22
CA ALA A 6 31.66 -24.05 -3.35
C ALA A 6 32.78 -24.25 -2.33
N GLY A 7 32.47 -24.09 -1.04
CA GLY A 7 33.36 -24.56 0.02
C GLY A 7 33.50 -26.07 -0.07
N ALA A 8 34.71 -26.58 -0.11
CA ALA A 8 34.99 -28.02 -0.11
C ALA A 8 34.35 -28.65 1.14
N LEU A 9 33.59 -29.69 0.96
CA LEU A 9 33.09 -30.55 2.02
C LEU A 9 34.25 -31.22 2.75
N PRO A 10 34.18 -31.43 4.06
CA PRO A 10 35.20 -32.26 4.78
C PRO A 10 35.23 -33.68 4.21
N ALA A 11 36.42 -34.22 4.08
CA ALA A 11 36.68 -35.50 3.43
C ALA A 11 36.19 -36.78 4.20
N ASP A 12 35.46 -36.60 5.30
CA ASP A 12 35.09 -37.73 6.19
C ASP A 12 33.70 -38.35 5.93
N LEU A 13 32.99 -37.97 4.86
CA LEU A 13 31.69 -38.53 4.55
C LEU A 13 31.69 -39.57 3.39
N ALA A 14 32.84 -40.05 2.96
CA ALA A 14 32.97 -40.96 1.82
C ALA A 14 32.88 -42.46 2.12
N GLU A 15 32.72 -42.89 3.36
CA GLU A 15 32.73 -44.32 3.72
C GLU A 15 31.45 -44.78 4.47
N SER A 16 30.26 -44.52 3.93
CA SER A 16 29.04 -45.20 4.46
C SER A 16 27.92 -45.26 3.42
N SER A 17 28.18 -45.84 2.27
CA SER A 17 27.10 -46.21 1.35
C SER A 17 27.43 -47.41 0.50
N ALA A 18 27.46 -48.56 1.15
CA ALA A 18 27.34 -49.85 0.43
C ALA A 18 26.14 -50.62 0.99
N THR A 19 25.27 -51.02 0.08
CA THR A 19 24.23 -52.01 0.21
C THR A 19 22.92 -51.66 0.93
N GLN A 20 21.93 -51.22 0.14
CA GLN A 20 20.57 -51.74 0.23
C GLN A 20 19.87 -51.63 -1.13
N ASN A 21 19.97 -52.64 -1.96
CA ASN A 21 19.08 -52.89 -3.06
C ASN A 21 17.85 -53.66 -2.51
N GLY A 22 16.66 -53.12 -2.72
CA GLY A 22 15.45 -53.95 -2.56
C GLY A 22 14.23 -53.10 -2.15
N GLY A 23 13.29 -52.88 -3.05
CA GLY A 23 11.91 -52.52 -2.72
C GLY A 23 11.58 -51.02 -2.93
N GLY A 24 11.63 -50.53 -4.17
CA GLY A 24 11.22 -49.16 -4.49
C GLY A 24 9.72 -49.02 -4.61
N GLY A 25 9.04 -48.64 -3.50
CA GLY A 25 7.67 -48.10 -3.56
C GLY A 25 7.62 -46.73 -4.23
N PRO A 26 6.45 -46.19 -4.58
CA PRO A 26 6.30 -44.89 -5.25
C PRO A 26 7.03 -43.73 -4.56
N ALA A 27 7.15 -43.76 -3.24
CA ALA A 27 7.86 -42.79 -2.43
C ALA A 27 9.38 -42.77 -2.71
N ALA A 28 10.02 -43.89 -2.91
CA ALA A 28 11.46 -43.99 -3.21
C ALA A 28 11.78 -43.45 -4.62
N GLY A 29 10.87 -43.61 -5.58
CA GLY A 29 10.98 -42.99 -6.91
C GLY A 29 10.90 -41.46 -6.88
N THR A 30 9.93 -40.92 -6.15
CA THR A 30 9.74 -39.47 -5.95
C THR A 30 10.94 -38.85 -5.21
N GLN A 31 11.42 -39.50 -4.15
CA GLN A 31 12.59 -39.10 -3.40
C GLN A 31 13.84 -38.95 -4.28
N ARG A 32 14.10 -39.96 -5.12
CA ARG A 32 15.23 -39.95 -6.04
C ARG A 32 15.12 -38.83 -7.07
N ALA A 33 13.92 -38.64 -7.65
CA ALA A 33 13.67 -37.57 -8.62
C ALA A 33 13.78 -36.17 -8.01
N PHE A 34 13.33 -35.94 -6.76
CA PHE A 34 13.55 -34.69 -6.06
C PHE A 34 15.05 -34.44 -5.81
N ALA A 35 15.82 -35.47 -5.40
CA ALA A 35 17.25 -35.36 -5.22
C ALA A 35 17.98 -34.96 -6.50
N GLU A 36 17.61 -35.56 -7.64
CA GLU A 36 18.15 -35.23 -8.97
C GLU A 36 17.86 -33.76 -9.36
N VAL A 37 16.61 -33.32 -9.19
CA VAL A 37 16.22 -31.93 -9.49
C VAL A 37 16.96 -30.94 -8.60
N LEU A 38 17.12 -31.24 -7.30
CA LEU A 38 17.83 -30.34 -6.39
C LEU A 38 19.32 -30.30 -6.68
N ALA A 39 19.94 -31.45 -6.99
CA ALA A 39 21.33 -31.54 -7.41
C ALA A 39 21.61 -30.67 -8.65
N ASP A 40 20.72 -30.72 -9.67
CA ASP A 40 20.84 -29.90 -10.87
C ASP A 40 20.69 -28.40 -10.57
N VAL A 41 19.74 -28.02 -9.69
CA VAL A 41 19.56 -26.58 -9.30
C VAL A 41 20.73 -26.04 -8.51
N MET A 42 21.33 -26.85 -7.64
CA MET A 42 22.47 -26.46 -6.80
C MET A 42 23.84 -26.70 -7.45
N HIS A 43 23.86 -27.32 -8.64
CA HIS A 43 25.09 -27.75 -9.34
C HIS A 43 25.97 -28.69 -8.49
N LEU A 44 25.33 -29.63 -7.80
CA LEU A 44 25.95 -30.68 -7.01
C LEU A 44 25.91 -32.02 -7.78
N GLU A 45 26.83 -32.93 -7.52
CA GLU A 45 26.80 -34.25 -8.14
C GLU A 45 25.68 -35.14 -7.57
N GLN A 46 25.44 -35.07 -6.28
CA GLN A 46 24.40 -35.81 -5.58
C GLN A 46 23.92 -35.01 -4.36
N VAL A 47 22.66 -35.22 -3.95
CA VAL A 47 22.08 -34.68 -2.73
C VAL A 47 21.57 -35.83 -1.88
N PRO A 48 22.14 -36.04 -0.65
CA PRO A 48 21.61 -37.03 0.28
C PRO A 48 20.16 -36.74 0.70
N ALA A 49 19.35 -37.76 0.88
CA ALA A 49 17.93 -37.60 1.16
C ALA A 49 17.63 -36.93 2.52
N ASP A 50 18.49 -37.12 3.48
CA ASP A 50 18.34 -36.64 4.86
C ASP A 50 19.05 -35.30 5.12
N SER A 51 19.77 -34.78 4.13
CA SER A 51 20.46 -33.49 4.28
C SER A 51 19.51 -32.34 4.37
N HIS A 52 19.70 -31.47 5.37
CA HIS A 52 18.88 -30.29 5.60
C HIS A 52 19.18 -29.23 4.54
N PHE A 53 18.14 -28.80 3.81
CA PHE A 53 18.28 -27.88 2.67
C PHE A 53 19.04 -26.60 3.00
N PHE A 54 18.78 -26.01 4.17
CA PHE A 54 19.26 -24.70 4.56
C PHE A 54 20.58 -24.79 5.35
N ASP A 55 20.63 -25.67 6.36
CA ASP A 55 21.76 -25.70 7.31
C ASP A 55 22.96 -26.49 6.78
N GLU A 56 22.72 -27.59 6.06
CA GLU A 56 23.79 -28.44 5.52
C GLU A 56 24.11 -28.13 4.07
N LEU A 57 23.09 -27.99 3.22
CA LEU A 57 23.30 -27.71 1.80
C LEU A 57 23.50 -26.22 1.51
N GLY A 58 23.20 -25.34 2.47
CA GLY A 58 23.32 -23.88 2.32
C GLY A 58 22.40 -23.28 1.25
N ALA A 59 21.27 -23.95 0.95
CA ALA A 59 20.28 -23.41 0.03
C ALA A 59 19.65 -22.14 0.59
N ASP A 60 19.35 -21.18 -0.27
CA ASP A 60 18.53 -20.03 0.07
C ASP A 60 17.11 -20.15 -0.53
N SER A 61 16.22 -19.25 -0.15
CA SER A 61 14.82 -19.26 -0.64
C SER A 61 14.71 -19.10 -2.17
N LEU A 62 15.68 -18.47 -2.82
CA LEU A 62 15.69 -18.32 -4.28
C LEU A 62 16.03 -19.66 -4.97
N VAL A 63 17.03 -20.38 -4.44
CA VAL A 63 17.36 -21.75 -4.88
C VAL A 63 16.17 -22.66 -4.73
N MET A 64 15.49 -22.60 -3.58
CA MET A 64 14.31 -23.44 -3.33
C MET A 64 13.11 -23.04 -4.20
N ALA A 65 12.92 -21.78 -4.54
CA ALA A 65 11.90 -21.36 -5.51
C ALA A 65 12.18 -21.95 -6.90
N HIS A 66 13.44 -21.94 -7.35
CA HIS A 66 13.84 -22.59 -8.60
C HIS A 66 13.66 -24.11 -8.55
N PHE A 67 13.96 -24.76 -7.43
CA PHE A 67 13.68 -26.16 -7.22
C PHE A 67 12.17 -26.47 -7.38
N CYS A 68 11.30 -25.74 -6.68
CA CYS A 68 9.85 -25.87 -6.83
C CYS A 68 9.39 -25.66 -8.28
N ALA A 69 9.94 -24.66 -8.98
CA ALA A 69 9.61 -24.38 -10.38
C ALA A 69 10.02 -25.53 -11.31
N ARG A 70 11.19 -26.15 -11.09
CA ARG A 70 11.66 -27.28 -11.88
C ARG A 70 10.88 -28.55 -11.59
N VAL A 71 10.53 -28.83 -10.33
CA VAL A 71 9.66 -29.94 -9.95
C VAL A 71 8.31 -29.83 -10.66
N ARG A 72 7.69 -28.65 -10.67
CA ARG A 72 6.40 -28.41 -11.37
C ARG A 72 6.46 -28.60 -12.88
N LYS A 73 7.61 -28.45 -13.51
CA LYS A 73 7.79 -28.71 -14.96
C LYS A 73 7.86 -30.22 -15.30
N ARG A 74 8.04 -31.05 -14.31
CA ARG A 74 8.06 -32.52 -14.47
C ARG A 74 6.66 -33.07 -14.19
N ALA A 75 6.00 -33.62 -15.21
CA ALA A 75 4.65 -34.17 -15.11
C ALA A 75 4.57 -35.44 -14.28
N ASP A 76 5.71 -36.11 -14.03
CA ASP A 76 5.86 -37.32 -13.24
C ASP A 76 6.01 -37.02 -11.74
N LEU A 77 6.14 -35.74 -11.35
CA LEU A 77 6.34 -35.36 -9.96
C LEU A 77 5.13 -34.57 -9.42
N PRO A 78 4.80 -34.78 -8.13
CA PRO A 78 3.80 -33.98 -7.46
C PRO A 78 4.28 -32.51 -7.31
N SER A 79 3.35 -31.57 -7.36
CA SER A 79 3.65 -30.16 -7.18
C SER A 79 4.08 -29.86 -5.74
N VAL A 80 5.16 -29.11 -5.58
CA VAL A 80 5.72 -28.71 -4.29
C VAL A 80 5.67 -27.19 -4.19
N SER A 81 5.20 -26.67 -3.05
CA SER A 81 5.21 -25.24 -2.75
C SER A 81 6.40 -24.84 -1.87
N ILE A 82 6.73 -23.57 -1.87
CA ILE A 82 7.79 -23.06 -0.99
C ILE A 82 7.45 -23.26 0.51
N ARG A 83 6.18 -23.29 0.86
CA ARG A 83 5.73 -23.61 2.22
C ARG A 83 6.08 -25.03 2.62
N ASP A 84 5.88 -26.00 1.71
CA ASP A 84 6.18 -27.42 1.95
C ASP A 84 7.69 -27.61 2.19
N ILE A 85 8.54 -26.85 1.46
CA ILE A 85 9.99 -26.86 1.66
C ILE A 85 10.40 -26.41 3.07
N TYR A 86 9.76 -25.37 3.60
CA TYR A 86 10.09 -24.90 4.96
C TYR A 86 9.54 -25.81 6.05
N GLN A 87 8.41 -26.48 5.80
CA GLN A 87 7.82 -27.42 6.74
C GLN A 87 8.52 -28.79 6.72
N HIS A 88 9.10 -29.16 5.59
CA HIS A 88 9.78 -30.42 5.36
C HIS A 88 11.18 -30.19 4.77
N PRO A 89 12.17 -29.80 5.60
CA PRO A 89 13.43 -29.24 5.11
C PRO A 89 14.47 -30.29 4.63
N THR A 90 14.04 -31.52 4.36
CA THR A 90 14.87 -32.57 3.75
C THR A 90 14.12 -33.26 2.60
N ILE A 91 14.84 -33.86 1.64
CA ILE A 91 14.21 -34.61 0.54
C ILE A 91 13.35 -35.76 1.09
N GLY A 92 13.83 -36.44 2.12
CA GLY A 92 13.13 -37.56 2.77
C GLY A 92 11.80 -37.11 3.38
N SER A 93 11.80 -36.07 4.23
CA SER A 93 10.58 -35.56 4.86
C SER A 93 9.61 -34.93 3.85
N LEU A 94 10.12 -34.26 2.81
CA LEU A 94 9.31 -33.67 1.77
C LEU A 94 8.61 -34.74 0.92
N SER A 95 9.33 -35.80 0.51
CA SER A 95 8.76 -36.87 -0.29
C SER A 95 7.70 -37.67 0.47
N ALA A 96 7.90 -37.88 1.78
CA ALA A 96 6.91 -38.53 2.66
C ALA A 96 5.65 -37.67 2.79
N ALA A 97 5.79 -36.39 3.09
CA ALA A 97 4.66 -35.48 3.24
C ALA A 97 3.82 -35.35 1.95
N VAL A 98 4.49 -35.30 0.80
CA VAL A 98 3.80 -35.22 -0.49
C VAL A 98 3.11 -36.53 -0.86
N ALA A 99 3.68 -37.68 -0.48
CA ALA A 99 3.05 -39.00 -0.68
C ALA A 99 1.77 -39.16 0.17
N GLU A 100 1.76 -38.65 1.40
CA GLU A 100 0.57 -38.61 2.26
C GLU A 100 -0.51 -37.64 1.77
N ALA A 101 -0.10 -36.52 1.17
CA ALA A 101 -1.01 -35.49 0.70
C ALA A 101 -1.71 -35.84 -0.64
N ALA A 102 -1.32 -36.91 -1.30
CA ALA A 102 -1.96 -37.32 -2.56
C ALA A 102 -3.36 -37.87 -2.29
N PRO A 103 -4.46 -37.19 -2.63
CA PRO A 103 -5.07 -37.43 -3.90
C PRO A 103 -5.76 -36.25 -4.57
N ALA A 104 -5.97 -36.41 -5.86
CA ALA A 104 -6.96 -35.76 -6.71
C ALA A 104 -6.98 -34.23 -6.67
N ALA A 105 -6.08 -33.67 -7.43
CA ALA A 105 -6.34 -32.35 -8.00
C ALA A 105 -7.74 -32.39 -8.67
N ALA A 106 -8.69 -31.66 -8.11
CA ALA A 106 -9.91 -31.35 -8.82
C ALA A 106 -9.52 -30.78 -10.20
N PRO A 107 -10.22 -31.17 -11.29
CA PRO A 107 -9.90 -30.65 -12.61
C PRO A 107 -9.86 -29.14 -12.56
N PRO A 108 -8.84 -28.47 -13.15
CA PRO A 108 -8.72 -27.04 -13.11
C PRO A 108 -10.01 -26.41 -13.61
N ALA A 109 -10.56 -25.48 -12.85
CA ALA A 109 -11.76 -24.76 -13.26
C ALA A 109 -11.53 -24.21 -14.66
N PRO A 110 -12.51 -24.32 -15.58
CA PRO A 110 -12.33 -23.89 -16.97
C PRO A 110 -11.81 -22.45 -17.01
N ALA A 111 -10.71 -22.27 -17.72
CA ALA A 111 -10.07 -20.96 -17.85
C ALA A 111 -11.10 -19.94 -18.37
N GLU A 112 -11.37 -18.87 -17.60
CA GLU A 112 -12.28 -17.82 -18.05
C GLU A 112 -11.73 -17.22 -19.35
N VAL A 113 -12.53 -17.29 -20.41
CA VAL A 113 -12.17 -16.69 -21.71
C VAL A 113 -12.06 -15.18 -21.51
N ALA A 114 -10.84 -14.66 -21.72
CA ALA A 114 -10.57 -13.24 -21.55
C ALA A 114 -11.37 -12.42 -22.57
N ALA A 115 -12.20 -11.49 -22.07
CA ALA A 115 -12.93 -10.57 -22.91
C ALA A 115 -11.96 -9.51 -23.47
N GLN A 116 -11.73 -9.54 -24.76
CA GLN A 116 -10.95 -8.51 -25.45
C GLN A 116 -11.87 -7.42 -25.99
N ALA A 117 -11.67 -6.16 -25.55
CA ALA A 117 -12.33 -5.01 -26.14
C ALA A 117 -11.73 -4.71 -27.53
N SER A 118 -12.53 -4.22 -28.47
CA SER A 118 -12.03 -3.73 -29.74
C SER A 118 -11.22 -2.44 -29.56
N THR A 119 -10.39 -2.11 -30.55
CA THR A 119 -9.61 -0.84 -30.53
C THR A 119 -10.54 0.38 -30.50
N ARG A 120 -11.68 0.32 -31.21
CA ARG A 120 -12.67 1.39 -31.22
C ARG A 120 -13.29 1.61 -29.83
N GLU A 121 -13.70 0.54 -29.16
CA GLU A 121 -14.23 0.62 -27.79
C GLU A 121 -13.22 1.19 -26.79
N TYR A 122 -11.96 0.76 -26.89
CA TYR A 122 -10.88 1.27 -26.03
C TYR A 122 -10.64 2.78 -26.23
N ILE A 123 -10.58 3.25 -27.49
CA ILE A 123 -10.43 4.67 -27.81
C ILE A 123 -11.66 5.46 -27.35
N LEU A 124 -12.86 4.98 -27.64
CA LEU A 124 -14.12 5.65 -27.24
C LEU A 124 -14.20 5.78 -25.71
N CYS A 125 -13.87 4.71 -24.98
CA CYS A 125 -13.83 4.74 -23.52
C CYS A 125 -12.85 5.81 -23.02
N GLY A 126 -11.62 5.85 -23.54
CA GLY A 126 -10.63 6.86 -23.16
C GLY A 126 -11.07 8.29 -23.49
N THR A 127 -11.70 8.49 -24.66
CA THR A 127 -12.23 9.81 -25.06
C THR A 127 -13.34 10.27 -24.10
N LEU A 128 -14.27 9.38 -23.75
CA LEU A 128 -15.34 9.71 -22.81
C LEU A 128 -14.78 10.02 -21.41
N GLN A 129 -13.80 9.26 -20.93
CA GLN A 129 -13.14 9.54 -19.66
C GLN A 129 -12.40 10.88 -19.67
N LEU A 130 -11.74 11.23 -20.78
CA LEU A 130 -11.10 12.55 -20.95
C LEU A 130 -12.14 13.66 -20.93
N LEU A 131 -13.26 13.51 -21.63
CA LEU A 131 -14.33 14.52 -21.66
C LEU A 131 -14.96 14.72 -20.27
N VAL A 132 -15.20 13.66 -19.51
CA VAL A 132 -15.68 13.74 -18.13
C VAL A 132 -14.67 14.48 -17.26
N PHE A 133 -13.40 14.16 -17.40
CA PHE A 133 -12.33 14.80 -16.65
C PHE A 133 -12.19 16.30 -16.98
N LEU A 134 -12.22 16.66 -18.27
CA LEU A 134 -12.18 18.07 -18.70
C LEU A 134 -13.43 18.83 -18.24
N GLY A 135 -14.61 18.20 -18.33
CA GLY A 135 -15.87 18.80 -17.84
C GLY A 135 -15.82 19.06 -16.34
N TYR A 136 -15.31 18.11 -15.55
CA TYR A 136 -15.13 18.29 -14.11
C TYR A 136 -14.12 19.40 -13.79
N ALA A 137 -12.98 19.44 -14.47
CA ALA A 137 -11.97 20.49 -14.31
C ALA A 137 -12.53 21.86 -14.68
N TRP A 138 -13.33 21.94 -15.75
CA TRP A 138 -14.00 23.16 -16.18
C TRP A 138 -14.99 23.69 -15.12
N VAL A 139 -15.88 22.82 -14.61
CA VAL A 139 -16.84 23.21 -13.57
C VAL A 139 -16.13 23.65 -12.29
N ALA A 140 -15.07 22.92 -11.88
CA ALA A 140 -14.27 23.29 -10.72
C ALA A 140 -13.58 24.66 -10.90
N ALA A 141 -13.07 24.95 -12.10
CA ALA A 141 -12.46 26.23 -12.43
C ALA A 141 -13.46 27.38 -12.37
N LEU A 142 -14.64 27.20 -12.97
CA LEU A 142 -15.72 28.21 -12.91
C LEU A 142 -16.17 28.47 -11.48
N ALA A 143 -16.39 27.41 -10.69
CA ALA A 143 -16.75 27.53 -9.28
C ALA A 143 -15.67 28.27 -8.48
N GLY A 144 -14.40 27.93 -8.68
CA GLY A 144 -13.27 28.60 -8.04
C GLY A 144 -13.15 30.07 -8.41
N ALA A 145 -13.32 30.42 -9.68
CA ALA A 145 -13.32 31.79 -10.16
C ALA A 145 -14.46 32.62 -9.55
N TRP A 146 -15.66 32.05 -9.51
CA TRP A 146 -16.80 32.69 -8.89
C TRP A 146 -16.61 32.85 -7.38
N ALA A 147 -16.08 31.86 -6.70
CA ALA A 147 -15.74 31.90 -5.29
C ALA A 147 -14.78 33.05 -4.97
N TYR A 148 -13.70 33.14 -5.73
CA TYR A 148 -12.70 34.16 -5.54
C TYR A 148 -13.31 35.57 -5.67
N ARG A 149 -14.08 35.84 -6.74
CA ARG A 149 -14.75 37.14 -6.93
C ARG A 149 -15.68 37.49 -5.77
N TRP A 150 -16.51 36.50 -5.37
CA TRP A 150 -17.51 36.73 -4.35
C TRP A 150 -16.90 36.96 -2.97
N ILE A 151 -15.86 36.20 -2.63
CA ILE A 151 -15.13 36.33 -1.36
C ILE A 151 -14.34 37.67 -1.33
N SER A 152 -13.61 37.97 -2.39
CA SER A 152 -12.75 39.16 -2.48
C SER A 152 -13.53 40.47 -2.57
N SER A 153 -14.77 40.47 -3.06
CA SER A 153 -15.61 41.67 -3.13
C SER A 153 -16.18 42.08 -1.77
N SER A 154 -15.86 41.40 -0.67
CA SER A 154 -16.30 41.76 0.68
C SER A 154 -15.41 42.82 1.31
N SER A 155 -16.00 43.77 1.99
CA SER A 155 -15.28 44.74 2.84
C SER A 155 -15.09 44.15 4.24
N GLY A 156 -13.82 43.96 4.63
CA GLY A 156 -13.43 43.56 5.98
C GLY A 156 -13.37 42.03 6.22
N TYR A 157 -12.55 41.65 7.21
CA TYR A 157 -12.21 40.25 7.51
C TYR A 157 -13.43 39.38 7.90
N GLY A 158 -14.42 39.95 8.61
CA GLY A 158 -15.64 39.25 8.99
C GLY A 158 -16.49 38.81 7.80
N GLY A 159 -16.61 39.71 6.81
CA GLY A 159 -17.36 39.39 5.57
C GLY A 159 -16.63 38.38 4.70
N ILE A 160 -15.30 38.43 4.59
CA ILE A 160 -14.48 37.46 3.90
C ILE A 160 -14.66 36.06 4.55
N TYR A 161 -14.54 36.01 5.88
CA TYR A 161 -14.74 34.76 6.62
C TYR A 161 -16.14 34.17 6.40
N LEU A 162 -17.20 35.00 6.54
CA LEU A 162 -18.58 34.53 6.35
C LEU A 162 -18.82 33.99 4.95
N ARG A 163 -18.31 34.70 3.92
CA ARG A 163 -18.46 34.23 2.53
C ARG A 163 -17.65 32.97 2.24
N ALA A 164 -16.44 32.84 2.82
CA ALA A 164 -15.65 31.61 2.75
C ALA A 164 -16.38 30.42 3.43
N VAL A 165 -17.00 30.63 4.60
CA VAL A 165 -17.85 29.61 5.25
C VAL A 165 -19.03 29.21 4.36
N LEU A 166 -19.74 30.17 3.77
CA LEU A 166 -20.93 29.89 2.96
C LEU A 166 -20.56 29.18 1.65
N PHE A 167 -19.55 29.67 0.95
CA PHE A 167 -19.11 29.05 -0.31
C PHE A 167 -18.46 27.68 -0.06
N GLY A 168 -17.47 27.60 0.83
CA GLY A 168 -16.82 26.35 1.17
C GLY A 168 -17.79 25.31 1.70
N GLY A 169 -18.73 25.73 2.55
CA GLY A 169 -19.81 24.88 3.04
C GLY A 169 -20.69 24.32 1.93
N ALA A 170 -21.15 25.18 1.01
CA ALA A 170 -21.96 24.76 -0.13
C ALA A 170 -21.16 23.83 -1.06
N ALA A 171 -19.91 24.18 -1.41
CA ALA A 171 -19.03 23.34 -2.23
C ALA A 171 -18.76 21.98 -1.57
N PHE A 172 -18.50 21.94 -0.28
CA PHE A 172 -18.31 20.69 0.46
C PHE A 172 -19.57 19.81 0.41
N VAL A 173 -20.74 20.36 0.64
CA VAL A 173 -22.02 19.60 0.55
C VAL A 173 -22.23 19.08 -0.86
N VAL A 174 -21.96 19.86 -1.91
CA VAL A 174 -22.08 19.43 -3.32
C VAL A 174 -21.10 18.29 -3.58
N LEU A 175 -19.83 18.42 -3.18
CA LEU A 175 -18.81 17.36 -3.37
C LEU A 175 -19.17 16.08 -2.62
N CYS A 176 -19.75 16.17 -1.43
CA CYS A 176 -20.19 15.01 -0.66
C CYS A 176 -21.44 14.33 -1.25
N THR A 177 -22.35 15.09 -1.85
CA THR A 177 -23.62 14.57 -2.41
C THR A 177 -23.48 14.11 -3.86
N LEU A 178 -22.57 14.70 -4.63
CA LEU A 178 -22.36 14.37 -6.04
C LEU A 178 -22.14 12.87 -6.32
N PRO A 179 -21.31 12.11 -5.55
CA PRO A 179 -21.17 10.68 -5.75
C PRO A 179 -22.47 9.90 -5.53
N ILE A 180 -23.31 10.35 -4.58
CA ILE A 180 -24.61 9.75 -4.30
C ILE A 180 -25.53 9.95 -5.50
N LEU A 181 -25.66 11.20 -5.97
CA LEU A 181 -26.49 11.51 -7.14
C LEU A 181 -26.00 10.78 -8.39
N ALA A 182 -24.69 10.82 -8.66
CA ALA A 182 -24.10 10.14 -9.81
C ALA A 182 -24.35 8.62 -9.77
N LYS A 183 -24.23 8.00 -8.60
CA LYS A 183 -24.52 6.56 -8.44
C LYS A 183 -25.98 6.26 -8.77
N TRP A 184 -26.93 7.03 -8.23
CA TRP A 184 -28.35 6.76 -8.44
C TRP A 184 -28.80 7.08 -9.86
N VAL A 185 -28.24 8.09 -10.53
CA VAL A 185 -28.58 8.47 -11.92
C VAL A 185 -27.94 7.53 -12.94
N LEU A 186 -26.64 7.19 -12.79
CA LEU A 186 -25.90 6.44 -13.81
C LEU A 186 -26.07 4.92 -13.69
N ILE A 187 -26.26 4.42 -12.46
CA ILE A 187 -26.29 2.99 -12.16
C ILE A 187 -27.65 2.56 -11.58
N GLY A 188 -28.24 3.36 -10.70
CA GLY A 188 -29.40 2.94 -9.89
C GLY A 188 -28.94 1.97 -8.78
N ARG A 189 -29.49 0.75 -8.77
CA ARG A 189 -29.12 -0.31 -7.81
C ARG A 189 -28.11 -1.28 -8.42
N TRP A 190 -27.00 -1.46 -7.73
CA TRP A 190 -26.03 -2.50 -8.07
C TRP A 190 -26.66 -3.89 -7.91
N LYS A 191 -26.38 -4.75 -8.89
CA LYS A 191 -26.75 -6.17 -8.90
C LYS A 191 -25.50 -7.00 -9.17
N PRO A 192 -25.46 -8.30 -8.79
CA PRO A 192 -24.43 -9.20 -9.26
C PRO A 192 -24.45 -9.28 -10.78
N GLN A 193 -23.37 -8.88 -11.43
CA GLN A 193 -23.26 -8.81 -12.89
C GLN A 193 -21.81 -8.79 -13.37
N ARG A 194 -21.62 -8.97 -14.67
CA ARG A 194 -20.32 -8.82 -15.34
C ARG A 194 -20.38 -7.61 -16.28
N ILE A 195 -19.47 -6.67 -16.10
CA ILE A 195 -19.33 -5.48 -16.95
C ILE A 195 -18.03 -5.61 -17.72
N ARG A 196 -18.06 -5.63 -19.04
CA ARG A 196 -16.86 -5.70 -19.88
C ARG A 196 -16.04 -4.43 -19.72
N ILE A 197 -14.75 -4.57 -19.38
CA ILE A 197 -13.81 -3.46 -19.26
C ILE A 197 -13.70 -2.78 -20.64
N TRP A 198 -13.57 -1.46 -20.64
CA TRP A 198 -13.55 -0.56 -21.80
C TRP A 198 -14.88 -0.41 -22.56
N SER A 199 -16.00 -0.95 -22.04
CA SER A 199 -17.36 -0.72 -22.57
C SER A 199 -17.98 0.57 -22.06
N LEU A 200 -19.12 1.00 -22.64
CA LEU A 200 -19.92 2.12 -22.09
C LEU A 200 -20.43 1.84 -20.67
N GLY A 201 -20.76 0.58 -20.37
CA GLY A 201 -21.11 0.16 -19.00
C GLY A 201 -19.96 0.39 -18.03
N TYR A 202 -18.74 0.13 -18.50
CA TYR A 202 -17.52 0.40 -17.72
C TYR A 202 -17.31 1.90 -17.48
N VAL A 203 -17.59 2.77 -18.46
CA VAL A 203 -17.46 4.23 -18.26
C VAL A 203 -18.37 4.70 -17.11
N ARG A 204 -19.63 4.23 -17.05
CA ARG A 204 -20.55 4.54 -15.94
C ARG A 204 -20.02 4.04 -14.60
N PHE A 205 -19.52 2.81 -14.56
CA PHE A 205 -18.86 2.23 -13.39
C PHE A 205 -17.67 3.10 -12.95
N TRP A 206 -16.80 3.48 -13.88
CA TRP A 206 -15.60 4.27 -13.61
C TRP A 206 -15.91 5.66 -13.06
N ILE A 207 -16.92 6.35 -13.60
CA ILE A 207 -17.37 7.67 -13.09
C ILE A 207 -17.79 7.54 -11.62
N VAL A 208 -18.69 6.61 -11.31
CA VAL A 208 -19.18 6.41 -9.95
C VAL A 208 -18.05 6.02 -8.99
N ARG A 209 -17.18 5.07 -9.39
CA ARG A 209 -16.02 4.64 -8.62
C ARG A 209 -15.08 5.82 -8.32
N THR A 210 -14.78 6.64 -9.33
CA THR A 210 -13.86 7.77 -9.17
C THR A 210 -14.44 8.81 -8.22
N LEU A 211 -15.70 9.18 -8.37
CA LEU A 211 -16.38 10.13 -7.49
C LEU A 211 -16.49 9.62 -6.04
N VAL A 212 -16.82 8.34 -5.86
CA VAL A 212 -16.93 7.72 -4.53
C VAL A 212 -15.57 7.69 -3.83
N ARG A 213 -14.49 7.33 -4.53
CA ARG A 213 -13.13 7.31 -3.97
C ARG A 213 -12.55 8.71 -3.69
N SER A 214 -12.94 9.71 -4.46
CA SER A 214 -12.48 11.10 -4.32
C SER A 214 -13.31 11.90 -3.32
N ASN A 215 -14.30 11.30 -2.65
CA ASN A 215 -15.21 12.02 -1.76
C ASN A 215 -14.49 12.46 -0.47
N PRO A 216 -14.43 13.78 -0.18
CA PRO A 216 -13.78 14.29 1.04
C PRO A 216 -14.44 13.78 2.33
N LEU A 217 -15.74 13.49 2.31
CA LEU A 217 -16.46 12.94 3.45
C LEU A 217 -15.90 11.58 3.87
N ALA A 218 -15.56 10.71 2.92
CA ALA A 218 -14.99 9.40 3.21
C ALA A 218 -13.68 9.53 4.00
N PHE A 219 -12.82 10.48 3.62
CA PHE A 219 -11.56 10.74 4.30
C PHE A 219 -11.76 11.35 5.69
N LEU A 220 -12.65 12.32 5.83
CA LEU A 220 -12.89 13.05 7.08
C LEU A 220 -13.73 12.27 8.09
N ALA A 221 -14.70 11.50 7.60
CA ALA A 221 -15.72 10.85 8.43
C ALA A 221 -15.47 9.36 8.67
N ALA A 222 -14.45 8.72 8.08
CA ALA A 222 -14.14 7.32 8.34
C ALA A 222 -14.06 7.04 9.86
N GLY A 223 -14.72 5.96 10.30
CA GLY A 223 -14.86 5.62 11.71
C GLY A 223 -15.83 6.50 12.51
N SER A 224 -16.55 7.43 11.88
CA SER A 224 -17.60 8.22 12.52
C SER A 224 -19.01 7.72 12.14
N PRO A 225 -20.07 8.03 12.93
CA PRO A 225 -21.42 7.69 12.54
C PRO A 225 -21.87 8.31 11.21
N LEU A 226 -21.32 9.47 10.81
CA LEU A 226 -21.60 10.11 9.53
C LEU A 226 -21.21 9.22 8.33
N TYR A 227 -20.14 8.46 8.48
CA TYR A 227 -19.71 7.55 7.42
C TYR A 227 -20.70 6.42 7.17
N ALA A 228 -21.32 5.87 8.22
CA ALA A 228 -22.41 4.90 8.09
C ALA A 228 -23.64 5.49 7.39
N VAL A 229 -23.98 6.77 7.66
CA VAL A 229 -25.05 7.49 6.97
C VAL A 229 -24.73 7.64 5.48
N TYR A 230 -23.50 8.02 5.16
CA TYR A 230 -23.04 8.14 3.77
C TYR A 230 -23.12 6.80 3.01
N LEU A 231 -22.67 5.71 3.61
CA LEU A 231 -22.77 4.36 3.01
C LEU A 231 -24.23 3.94 2.77
N ARG A 232 -25.14 4.26 3.71
CA ARG A 232 -26.58 4.03 3.52
C ARG A 232 -27.16 4.85 2.37
N ALA A 233 -26.77 6.12 2.25
CA ALA A 233 -27.19 7.00 1.15
C ALA A 233 -26.71 6.47 -0.22
N LEU A 234 -25.57 5.82 -0.26
CA LEU A 234 -25.07 5.09 -1.44
C LEU A 234 -25.77 3.76 -1.69
N GLY A 235 -26.60 3.25 -0.76
CA GLY A 235 -27.39 2.02 -0.92
C GLY A 235 -26.93 0.84 -0.07
N ALA A 236 -25.86 0.94 0.72
CA ALA A 236 -25.42 -0.13 1.60
C ALA A 236 -26.39 -0.38 2.76
N LYS A 237 -26.55 -1.62 3.16
CA LYS A 237 -27.31 -2.01 4.35
C LYS A 237 -26.38 -2.00 5.57
N VAL A 238 -26.38 -0.91 6.33
CA VAL A 238 -25.52 -0.77 7.52
C VAL A 238 -26.36 -0.73 8.78
N GLY A 239 -26.16 -1.67 9.69
CA GLY A 239 -26.86 -1.77 10.97
C GLY A 239 -26.48 -0.65 11.96
N PRO A 240 -27.29 -0.47 13.01
CA PRO A 240 -26.99 0.52 14.04
C PRO A 240 -25.72 0.12 14.82
N GLY A 241 -24.93 1.12 15.19
CA GLY A 241 -23.74 0.90 15.98
C GLY A 241 -22.53 0.34 15.23
N ALA A 242 -22.63 0.06 13.95
CA ALA A 242 -21.48 -0.36 13.14
C ALA A 242 -20.41 0.74 13.09
N ALA A 243 -19.15 0.36 13.28
CA ALA A 243 -17.98 1.25 13.28
C ALA A 243 -17.04 0.87 12.11
N VAL A 244 -17.05 1.68 11.05
CA VAL A 244 -16.28 1.42 9.83
C VAL A 244 -15.11 2.40 9.77
N PHE A 245 -13.90 1.92 10.06
CA PHE A 245 -12.68 2.72 10.08
C PHE A 245 -11.91 2.70 8.76
N SER A 246 -12.29 1.81 7.84
CA SER A 246 -11.60 1.69 6.55
C SER A 246 -11.80 2.94 5.68
N HIS A 247 -10.71 3.43 5.12
CA HIS A 247 -10.70 4.48 4.10
C HIS A 247 -10.95 3.92 2.68
N GLN A 248 -10.94 2.59 2.53
CA GLN A 248 -11.25 1.91 1.27
C GLN A 248 -12.77 1.90 1.06
N VAL A 249 -13.27 2.93 0.36
CA VAL A 249 -14.72 3.10 0.19
C VAL A 249 -15.29 2.00 -0.71
N PRO A 250 -16.32 1.25 -0.27
CA PRO A 250 -17.01 0.30 -1.13
C PRO A 250 -17.66 0.98 -2.32
N VAL A 251 -17.51 0.42 -3.52
CA VAL A 251 -18.06 1.01 -4.75
C VAL A 251 -19.45 0.45 -5.06
N CYS A 252 -19.62 -0.87 -5.04
CA CYS A 252 -20.90 -1.53 -5.33
C CYS A 252 -21.74 -1.68 -4.06
N THR A 253 -22.12 -0.57 -3.46
CA THR A 253 -22.63 -0.44 -2.10
C THR A 253 -23.93 -1.18 -1.84
N ASP A 254 -24.86 -1.33 -2.82
CA ASP A 254 -26.08 -2.11 -2.64
C ASP A 254 -25.82 -3.61 -2.37
N LEU A 255 -24.63 -4.09 -2.72
CA LEU A 255 -24.19 -5.47 -2.49
C LEU A 255 -23.50 -5.66 -1.14
N LEU A 256 -23.35 -4.58 -0.35
CA LEU A 256 -22.72 -4.60 0.96
C LEU A 256 -23.77 -4.61 2.06
N THR A 257 -23.68 -5.63 2.94
CA THR A 257 -24.49 -5.71 4.16
C THR A 257 -23.54 -5.75 5.37
N ILE A 258 -23.73 -4.84 6.31
CA ILE A 258 -22.98 -4.74 7.57
C ILE A 258 -23.99 -4.78 8.72
N GLY A 259 -23.92 -5.79 9.57
CA GLY A 259 -24.80 -5.96 10.73
C GLY A 259 -24.56 -4.93 11.83
N ALA A 260 -25.46 -4.91 12.80
CA ALA A 260 -25.35 -4.03 13.95
C ALA A 260 -24.10 -4.38 14.80
N GLY A 261 -23.46 -3.37 15.41
CA GLY A 261 -22.32 -3.59 16.28
C GLY A 261 -21.02 -4.03 15.59
N THR A 262 -21.04 -4.24 14.29
CA THR A 262 -19.87 -4.71 13.53
C THR A 262 -18.75 -3.67 13.47
N VAL A 263 -17.50 -4.13 13.62
CA VAL A 263 -16.27 -3.32 13.58
C VAL A 263 -15.46 -3.68 12.36
N ILE A 264 -15.16 -2.71 11.51
CA ILE A 264 -14.28 -2.87 10.36
C ILE A 264 -13.07 -1.95 10.55
N ARG A 265 -11.89 -2.55 10.66
CA ARG A 265 -10.63 -1.84 10.90
C ARG A 265 -10.11 -1.12 9.65
N LYS A 266 -9.03 -0.34 9.81
CA LYS A 266 -8.39 0.42 8.73
C LYS A 266 -7.88 -0.52 7.64
N ASP A 267 -7.81 0.01 6.42
CA ASP A 267 -7.26 -0.68 5.24
C ASP A 267 -7.92 -2.04 4.91
N ALA A 268 -9.16 -2.27 5.39
CA ALA A 268 -9.97 -3.40 4.99
C ALA A 268 -10.63 -3.11 3.62
N PHE A 269 -10.48 -4.03 2.67
CA PHE A 269 -11.07 -3.96 1.33
C PHE A 269 -12.39 -4.73 1.27
N LEU A 270 -13.50 -4.02 1.06
CA LEU A 270 -14.87 -4.57 0.93
C LEU A 270 -15.54 -3.95 -0.31
N GLN A 271 -14.91 -4.02 -1.46
CA GLN A 271 -15.32 -3.21 -2.62
C GLN A 271 -16.57 -3.75 -3.32
N CYS A 272 -16.95 -5.01 -3.05
CA CYS A 272 -18.05 -5.74 -3.69
C CYS A 272 -17.92 -5.83 -5.22
N TYR A 273 -16.70 -5.69 -5.73
CA TYR A 273 -16.30 -5.99 -7.10
C TYR A 273 -14.84 -6.44 -7.17
N ARG A 274 -14.51 -7.15 -8.24
CA ARG A 274 -13.14 -7.44 -8.67
C ARG A 274 -13.04 -7.33 -10.19
N ALA A 275 -11.87 -7.06 -10.69
CA ALA A 275 -11.58 -7.16 -12.11
C ALA A 275 -10.82 -8.47 -12.38
N GLN A 276 -11.28 -9.25 -13.36
CA GLN A 276 -10.67 -10.52 -13.75
C GLN A 276 -10.95 -10.81 -15.23
N ALA A 277 -9.95 -11.28 -15.98
CA ALA A 277 -10.08 -11.69 -17.38
C ALA A 277 -10.84 -10.68 -18.27
N GLY A 278 -10.60 -9.39 -18.09
CA GLY A 278 -11.25 -8.33 -18.89
C GLY A 278 -12.68 -7.96 -18.45
N TRP A 279 -13.16 -8.47 -17.33
CA TRP A 279 -14.47 -8.17 -16.74
C TRP A 279 -14.36 -7.52 -15.37
N ILE A 280 -15.22 -6.54 -15.08
CA ILE A 280 -15.58 -6.17 -13.73
C ILE A 280 -16.71 -7.10 -13.28
N GLN A 281 -16.45 -7.89 -12.27
CA GLN A 281 -17.41 -8.81 -11.65
C GLN A 281 -17.89 -8.18 -10.34
N THR A 282 -19.19 -8.01 -10.17
CA THR A 282 -19.79 -7.49 -8.93
C THR A 282 -20.46 -8.61 -8.17
N GLY A 283 -20.34 -8.61 -6.83
CA GLY A 283 -20.93 -9.64 -5.99
C GLY A 283 -21.12 -9.20 -4.54
N PRO A 284 -21.97 -9.89 -3.76
CA PRO A 284 -22.31 -9.50 -2.40
C PRO A 284 -21.13 -9.75 -1.44
N VAL A 285 -21.06 -8.89 -0.40
CA VAL A 285 -20.29 -9.10 0.83
C VAL A 285 -21.24 -8.90 2.00
N THR A 286 -21.39 -9.94 2.84
CA THR A 286 -22.39 -9.92 3.92
C THR A 286 -21.70 -10.13 5.27
N LEU A 287 -21.82 -9.17 6.16
CA LEU A 287 -21.34 -9.23 7.55
C LEU A 287 -22.54 -9.24 8.48
N GLY A 288 -22.59 -10.22 9.38
CA GLY A 288 -23.60 -10.34 10.44
C GLY A 288 -23.46 -9.28 11.53
N ARG A 289 -24.12 -9.48 12.65
CA ARG A 289 -24.07 -8.60 13.83
C ARG A 289 -22.78 -8.88 14.61
N ASP A 290 -22.25 -7.83 15.26
CA ASP A 290 -21.10 -7.92 16.17
C ASP A 290 -19.86 -8.63 15.52
N VAL A 291 -19.73 -8.52 14.22
CA VAL A 291 -18.58 -9.06 13.45
C VAL A 291 -17.37 -8.17 13.66
N PHE A 292 -16.19 -8.80 13.78
CA PHE A 292 -14.90 -8.10 13.79
C PHE A 292 -14.13 -8.39 12.50
N VAL A 293 -13.77 -7.33 11.75
CA VAL A 293 -12.91 -7.39 10.56
C VAL A 293 -11.60 -6.67 10.85
N GLY A 294 -10.52 -7.40 10.82
CA GLY A 294 -9.17 -6.94 11.13
C GLY A 294 -8.60 -5.89 10.18
N GLU A 295 -7.45 -5.35 10.51
CA GLU A 295 -6.71 -4.38 9.70
C GLU A 295 -6.00 -5.07 8.53
N LYS A 296 -5.90 -4.39 7.38
CA LYS A 296 -5.31 -4.93 6.13
C LYS A 296 -5.94 -6.26 5.69
N THR A 297 -7.24 -6.37 5.79
CA THR A 297 -7.99 -7.55 5.33
C THR A 297 -8.56 -7.33 3.93
N VAL A 298 -8.77 -8.43 3.21
CA VAL A 298 -9.44 -8.40 1.90
C VAL A 298 -10.62 -9.36 1.92
N LEU A 299 -11.82 -8.85 1.69
CA LEU A 299 -13.03 -9.65 1.50
C LEU A 299 -13.43 -9.60 0.02
N ASP A 300 -13.26 -10.72 -0.68
CA ASP A 300 -13.63 -10.85 -2.09
C ASP A 300 -15.15 -10.94 -2.26
N ILE A 301 -15.64 -10.87 -3.48
CA ILE A 301 -17.06 -11.01 -3.80
C ILE A 301 -17.59 -12.40 -3.44
N GLY A 302 -18.85 -12.48 -3.02
CA GLY A 302 -19.50 -13.74 -2.62
C GLY A 302 -19.04 -14.26 -1.26
N THR A 303 -18.52 -13.41 -0.38
CA THR A 303 -18.07 -13.78 0.98
C THR A 303 -19.10 -13.37 2.03
N SER A 304 -19.13 -14.15 3.12
CA SER A 304 -20.04 -13.87 4.23
C SER A 304 -19.38 -14.18 5.58
N MET A 305 -19.81 -13.47 6.62
CA MET A 305 -19.46 -13.73 8.01
C MET A 305 -20.73 -13.73 8.86
N GLY A 306 -20.93 -14.79 9.64
CA GLY A 306 -22.07 -14.93 10.55
C GLY A 306 -21.96 -14.01 11.77
N ASP A 307 -23.02 -13.94 12.58
CA ASP A 307 -23.08 -13.10 13.78
C ASP A 307 -21.96 -13.46 14.76
N GLY A 308 -21.25 -12.45 15.30
CA GLY A 308 -20.15 -12.63 16.24
C GLY A 308 -18.86 -13.22 15.62
N ALA A 309 -18.79 -13.43 14.33
CA ALA A 309 -17.61 -13.96 13.67
C ALA A 309 -16.44 -12.94 13.66
N GLN A 310 -15.21 -13.44 13.69
CA GLN A 310 -14.02 -12.60 13.66
C GLN A 310 -13.10 -12.99 12.49
N LEU A 311 -12.58 -11.99 11.79
CA LEU A 311 -11.51 -12.12 10.81
C LEU A 311 -10.27 -11.37 11.32
N GLY A 312 -9.16 -12.06 11.48
CA GLY A 312 -7.91 -11.52 12.00
C GLY A 312 -7.28 -10.46 11.09
N HIS A 313 -6.25 -9.78 11.60
CA HIS A 313 -5.46 -8.82 10.81
C HIS A 313 -4.70 -9.53 9.67
N ALA A 314 -4.39 -8.82 8.60
CA ALA A 314 -3.65 -9.33 7.43
C ALA A 314 -4.22 -10.67 6.91
N SER A 315 -5.55 -10.74 6.79
CA SER A 315 -6.29 -11.94 6.40
C SER A 315 -7.14 -11.70 5.15
N ALA A 316 -7.43 -12.76 4.41
CA ALA A 316 -8.27 -12.65 3.22
C ALA A 316 -9.34 -13.76 3.16
N LEU A 317 -10.58 -13.35 2.91
CA LEU A 317 -11.65 -14.25 2.49
C LEU A 317 -11.69 -14.27 0.97
N HIS A 318 -11.40 -15.42 0.40
CA HIS A 318 -11.51 -15.64 -1.04
C HIS A 318 -12.97 -15.91 -1.44
N SER A 319 -13.29 -15.68 -2.72
CA SER A 319 -14.65 -15.84 -3.25
C SER A 319 -15.28 -17.18 -2.86
N GLY A 320 -16.48 -17.11 -2.30
CA GLY A 320 -17.24 -18.27 -1.84
C GLY A 320 -16.93 -18.72 -0.41
N GLN A 321 -15.94 -18.14 0.27
CA GLN A 321 -15.70 -18.44 1.69
C GLN A 321 -16.78 -17.81 2.57
N ALA A 322 -17.24 -18.60 3.55
CA ALA A 322 -18.19 -18.15 4.56
C ALA A 322 -17.64 -18.50 5.95
N VAL A 323 -17.53 -17.50 6.83
CA VAL A 323 -17.17 -17.70 8.24
C VAL A 323 -18.45 -17.95 9.03
N PRO A 324 -18.62 -19.11 9.70
CA PRO A 324 -19.79 -19.40 10.53
C PRO A 324 -19.94 -18.44 11.70
N ALA A 325 -21.15 -18.35 12.26
CA ALA A 325 -21.44 -17.51 13.42
C ALA A 325 -20.58 -17.90 14.64
N GLY A 326 -19.99 -16.90 15.30
CA GLY A 326 -19.13 -17.06 16.48
C GLY A 326 -17.74 -17.62 16.21
N GLU A 327 -17.44 -18.02 14.97
CA GLU A 327 -16.12 -18.55 14.66
C GLU A 327 -15.08 -17.43 14.44
N ARG A 328 -13.82 -17.79 14.69
CA ARG A 328 -12.66 -16.92 14.50
C ARG A 328 -11.80 -17.49 13.38
N TRP A 329 -11.48 -16.65 12.41
CA TRP A 329 -10.69 -17.05 11.26
C TRP A 329 -9.55 -16.05 11.05
N HIS A 330 -8.42 -16.53 10.54
CA HIS A 330 -7.31 -15.69 10.13
C HIS A 330 -6.50 -16.31 8.98
N GLY A 331 -5.65 -15.50 8.37
CA GLY A 331 -4.76 -15.94 7.29
C GLY A 331 -5.24 -15.60 5.89
N SER A 332 -4.42 -15.90 4.88
CA SER A 332 -4.68 -15.67 3.48
C SER A 332 -4.33 -16.94 2.68
N PRO A 333 -5.32 -17.75 2.22
CA PRO A 333 -6.75 -17.68 2.51
C PRO A 333 -7.04 -17.93 4.00
N ALA A 334 -8.14 -17.32 4.50
CA ALA A 334 -8.47 -17.45 5.91
C ALA A 334 -8.89 -18.88 6.29
N GLN A 335 -8.47 -19.29 7.48
CA GLN A 335 -8.80 -20.58 8.10
C GLN A 335 -9.15 -20.38 9.58
N ARG A 336 -9.83 -21.37 10.16
CA ARG A 336 -10.28 -21.34 11.56
C ARG A 336 -9.10 -21.20 12.53
N THR A 337 -9.32 -20.44 13.62
CA THR A 337 -8.35 -20.22 14.70
C THR A 337 -9.04 -20.03 16.04
N ASP A 338 -8.31 -20.20 17.13
CA ASP A 338 -8.80 -19.91 18.51
C ASP A 338 -8.40 -18.49 18.99
N VAL A 339 -7.63 -17.75 18.19
CA VAL A 339 -7.14 -16.41 18.54
C VAL A 339 -8.28 -15.40 18.60
N ASP A 340 -8.39 -14.64 19.70
CA ASP A 340 -9.36 -13.57 19.86
C ASP A 340 -8.80 -12.22 19.38
N TYR A 341 -9.45 -11.64 18.39
CA TYR A 341 -9.09 -10.33 17.82
C TYR A 341 -9.93 -9.17 18.38
N ALA A 342 -11.07 -9.45 19.04
CA ALA A 342 -11.97 -8.44 19.62
C ALA A 342 -11.61 -8.13 21.09
N ARG A 343 -10.36 -7.75 21.36
CA ARG A 343 -9.77 -7.64 22.70
C ARG A 343 -10.14 -6.39 23.49
N ALA A 344 -10.84 -5.42 22.90
CA ALA A 344 -11.26 -4.20 23.60
C ALA A 344 -12.59 -4.43 24.32
N ALA A 345 -12.60 -4.24 25.65
CA ALA A 345 -13.82 -4.32 26.43
C ALA A 345 -14.83 -3.24 25.99
N PRO A 346 -16.14 -3.55 25.90
CA PRO A 346 -17.15 -2.58 25.52
C PRO A 346 -17.30 -1.47 26.56
N ALA A 347 -17.64 -0.26 26.12
CA ALA A 347 -17.93 0.87 26.99
C ALA A 347 -19.28 1.52 26.61
N ARG A 348 -19.87 2.30 27.54
CA ARG A 348 -21.10 3.01 27.27
C ARG A 348 -20.90 4.09 26.19
N CYS A 349 -21.60 3.94 25.07
CA CYS A 349 -21.56 4.86 23.94
C CYS A 349 -22.99 5.20 23.49
N GLY A 350 -23.61 6.20 24.10
CA GLY A 350 -24.99 6.61 23.83
C GLY A 350 -25.16 7.40 22.53
N ALA A 351 -26.41 7.55 22.09
CA ALA A 351 -26.77 8.30 20.89
C ALA A 351 -26.37 9.79 20.98
N LEU A 352 -26.50 10.41 22.13
CA LEU A 352 -26.14 11.81 22.38
C LEU A 352 -24.62 12.05 22.14
N ARG A 353 -23.77 11.13 22.59
CA ARG A 353 -22.32 11.21 22.35
C ARG A 353 -22.00 11.13 20.87
N ARG A 354 -22.63 10.23 20.13
CA ARG A 354 -22.50 10.10 18.68
C ARG A 354 -22.93 11.37 17.96
N PHE A 355 -24.07 11.94 18.36
CA PHE A 355 -24.57 13.21 17.82
C PHE A 355 -23.56 14.35 18.04
N TRP A 356 -23.10 14.57 19.28
CA TRP A 356 -22.13 15.63 19.57
C TRP A 356 -20.81 15.44 18.85
N PHE A 357 -20.35 14.21 18.70
CA PHE A 357 -19.13 13.94 17.89
C PHE A 357 -19.33 14.37 16.45
N CYS A 358 -20.44 14.04 15.83
CA CYS A 358 -20.76 14.46 14.46
C CYS A 358 -20.93 15.97 14.35
N ALA A 359 -21.66 16.59 15.28
CA ALA A 359 -21.90 18.03 15.28
C ALA A 359 -20.60 18.84 15.40
N VAL A 360 -19.72 18.48 16.34
CA VAL A 360 -18.42 19.16 16.50
C VAL A 360 -17.51 18.88 15.30
N THR A 361 -17.54 17.68 14.72
CA THR A 361 -16.77 17.38 13.49
C THR A 361 -17.26 18.26 12.34
N ALA A 362 -18.56 18.35 12.13
CA ALA A 362 -19.14 19.22 11.12
C ALA A 362 -18.79 20.71 11.38
N ALA A 363 -18.92 21.17 12.62
CA ALA A 363 -18.55 22.53 13.00
C ALA A 363 -17.06 22.83 12.71
N CYS A 364 -16.14 21.93 13.04
CA CYS A 364 -14.72 22.08 12.70
C CYS A 364 -14.51 22.13 11.18
N VAL A 365 -15.21 21.32 10.39
CA VAL A 365 -15.09 21.36 8.93
C VAL A 365 -15.61 22.68 8.40
N PHE A 366 -16.83 23.07 8.73
CA PHE A 366 -17.48 24.26 8.15
C PHE A 366 -16.89 25.58 8.66
N PHE A 367 -16.58 25.70 9.95
CA PHE A 367 -16.18 26.97 10.55
C PHE A 367 -14.67 27.12 10.78
N LEU A 368 -13.89 26.05 10.61
CA LEU A 368 -12.42 26.14 10.77
C LEU A 368 -11.67 25.70 9.51
N TYR A 369 -11.86 24.44 9.03
CA TYR A 369 -11.00 23.90 7.98
C TYR A 369 -11.29 24.50 6.60
N LEU A 370 -12.55 24.67 6.22
CA LEU A 370 -12.93 25.25 4.93
C LEU A 370 -12.56 26.75 4.84
N PRO A 371 -12.91 27.62 5.81
CA PRO A 371 -12.49 29.00 5.75
C PRO A 371 -10.98 29.18 5.79
N LEU A 372 -10.27 28.33 6.53
CA LEU A 372 -8.80 28.37 6.56
C LEU A 372 -8.19 27.94 5.20
N ALA A 373 -8.76 26.94 4.55
CA ALA A 373 -8.29 26.48 3.24
C ALA A 373 -8.55 27.50 2.12
N GLU A 374 -9.69 28.17 2.14
CA GLU A 374 -10.12 29.12 1.09
C GLU A 374 -9.70 30.56 1.39
N GLY A 375 -9.87 31.00 2.63
CA GLY A 375 -9.62 32.36 3.06
C GLY A 375 -8.23 32.57 3.68
N GLY A 376 -7.57 31.54 4.18
CA GLY A 376 -6.28 31.67 4.86
C GLY A 376 -5.16 32.19 3.94
N VAL A 377 -5.13 31.74 2.70
CA VAL A 377 -4.19 32.23 1.68
C VAL A 377 -4.49 33.70 1.35
N TYR A 378 -5.75 34.04 1.15
CA TYR A 378 -6.16 35.42 0.90
C TYR A 378 -5.83 36.33 2.08
N LEU A 379 -6.11 35.94 3.31
CA LEU A 379 -5.75 36.67 4.52
C LEU A 379 -4.23 36.84 4.65
N LEU A 380 -3.45 35.83 4.34
CA LEU A 380 -1.99 35.92 4.35
C LEU A 380 -1.49 36.94 3.32
N LEU A 381 -2.02 36.91 2.12
CA LEU A 381 -1.66 37.80 1.03
C LEU A 381 -2.07 39.27 1.33
N THR A 382 -3.21 39.47 1.99
CA THR A 382 -3.67 40.82 2.37
C THR A 382 -3.04 41.35 3.65
N ALA A 383 -2.68 40.49 4.61
CA ALA A 383 -2.03 40.86 5.86
C ALA A 383 -0.56 41.26 5.69
N VAL A 384 0.09 40.81 4.63
CA VAL A 384 1.47 41.15 4.30
C VAL A 384 1.46 42.08 3.07
N PRO A 385 1.62 43.42 3.23
CA PRO A 385 1.47 44.39 2.12
C PRO A 385 2.33 44.06 0.88
N ARG A 386 3.54 43.52 1.11
CA ARG A 386 4.42 43.10 0.00
C ARG A 386 3.91 41.85 -0.77
N LEU A 387 3.07 41.05 -0.14
CA LEU A 387 2.40 39.92 -0.83
C LEU A 387 1.09 40.36 -1.49
N GLY A 388 0.45 41.43 -1.02
CA GLY A 388 -0.74 42.02 -1.59
C GLY A 388 -0.54 42.58 -3.00
N THR A 389 0.65 43.13 -3.28
CA THR A 389 1.03 43.62 -4.64
C THR A 389 1.12 42.45 -5.67
N LEU A 390 1.26 41.21 -5.21
CA LEU A 390 1.31 40.05 -6.06
C LEU A 390 -0.08 39.61 -6.60
N LEU A 391 -1.15 40.21 -6.05
CA LEU A 391 -2.53 40.04 -6.52
C LEU A 391 -3.00 41.12 -7.47
N ASP A 392 -2.12 42.06 -7.84
CA ASP A 392 -2.47 43.14 -8.74
C ASP A 392 -2.81 42.60 -10.15
N PRO A 393 -4.04 42.83 -10.66
CA PRO A 393 -4.43 42.38 -11.99
C PRO A 393 -3.75 43.24 -13.05
N GLY A 394 -2.61 42.86 -13.55
CA GLY A 394 -1.87 43.60 -14.56
C GLY A 394 -0.50 43.06 -14.88
N LEU A 395 -0.11 41.93 -14.27
CA LEU A 395 1.16 41.27 -14.57
C LEU A 395 1.00 40.38 -15.81
N ALA A 396 1.28 40.90 -17.00
CA ALA A 396 1.25 40.14 -18.23
C ALA A 396 2.19 38.93 -18.19
N ILE A 397 1.82 37.83 -18.82
CA ILE A 397 2.65 36.60 -18.96
C ILE A 397 4.05 36.94 -19.53
N THR A 398 4.16 38.02 -20.28
CA THR A 398 5.42 38.54 -20.83
C THR A 398 6.26 39.32 -19.83
N SER A 399 5.73 39.64 -18.64
CA SER A 399 6.42 40.41 -17.62
C SER A 399 7.32 39.53 -16.75
N TRP A 400 8.56 39.93 -16.55
CA TRP A 400 9.47 39.33 -15.58
C TRP A 400 8.94 39.38 -14.14
N ALA A 401 8.13 40.38 -13.83
CA ALA A 401 7.54 40.56 -12.51
C ALA A 401 6.67 39.34 -12.12
N LEU A 402 5.85 38.81 -13.04
CA LEU A 402 5.05 37.60 -12.78
C LEU A 402 5.91 36.41 -12.33
N TYR A 403 7.05 36.18 -12.96
CA TYR A 403 7.93 35.08 -12.63
C TYR A 403 8.70 35.31 -11.32
N THR A 404 9.10 36.53 -11.03
CA THR A 404 9.74 36.84 -9.74
C THR A 404 8.77 36.74 -8.58
N ASP A 405 7.52 37.14 -8.77
CA ASP A 405 6.47 37.01 -7.78
C ASP A 405 6.10 35.54 -7.54
N ALA A 406 5.93 34.75 -8.60
CA ALA A 406 5.74 33.32 -8.50
C ALA A 406 6.91 32.62 -7.74
N LEU A 407 8.14 33.06 -7.99
CA LEU A 407 9.34 32.55 -7.31
C LEU A 407 9.27 32.84 -5.80
N VAL A 408 9.00 34.10 -5.43
CA VAL A 408 8.93 34.52 -4.03
C VAL A 408 7.78 33.81 -3.30
N ILE A 409 6.56 33.87 -3.86
CA ILE A 409 5.37 33.22 -3.27
C ILE A 409 5.62 31.72 -3.07
N SER A 410 6.08 31.03 -4.12
CA SER A 410 6.28 29.59 -4.05
C SER A 410 7.38 29.20 -3.05
N LEU A 411 8.47 29.96 -2.98
CA LEU A 411 9.57 29.68 -2.08
C LEU A 411 9.19 29.94 -0.62
N VAL A 412 8.63 31.11 -0.33
CA VAL A 412 8.21 31.46 1.04
C VAL A 412 7.07 30.58 1.51
N GLY A 413 6.07 30.36 0.66
CA GLY A 413 4.93 29.48 0.96
C GLY A 413 5.37 28.05 1.20
N PHE A 414 6.21 27.49 0.33
CA PHE A 414 6.71 26.12 0.46
C PHE A 414 7.61 25.94 1.69
N ALA A 415 8.58 26.84 1.90
CA ALA A 415 9.46 26.78 3.07
C ALA A 415 8.69 26.97 4.37
N GLY A 416 7.75 27.92 4.42
CA GLY A 416 6.87 28.16 5.56
C GLY A 416 6.01 26.95 5.89
N LEU A 417 5.42 26.30 4.87
CA LEU A 417 4.61 25.09 5.03
C LEU A 417 5.45 23.90 5.54
N VAL A 418 6.68 23.72 5.03
CA VAL A 418 7.58 22.65 5.48
C VAL A 418 8.03 22.89 6.91
N LEU A 419 8.56 24.08 7.24
CA LEU A 419 9.08 24.39 8.57
C LEU A 419 7.96 24.46 9.62
N GLY A 420 6.88 25.16 9.30
CA GLY A 420 5.70 25.26 10.15
C GLY A 420 5.03 23.90 10.36
N GLY A 421 4.92 23.11 9.30
CA GLY A 421 4.40 21.73 9.38
C GLY A 421 5.27 20.82 10.26
N LEU A 422 6.59 20.88 10.12
CA LEU A 422 7.52 20.14 11.00
C LEU A 422 7.33 20.54 12.46
N LEU A 423 7.28 21.83 12.76
CA LEU A 423 7.05 22.31 14.12
C LEU A 423 5.68 21.85 14.66
N PHE A 424 4.65 21.92 13.83
CA PHE A 424 3.28 21.50 14.18
C PHE A 424 3.21 20.00 14.51
N VAL A 425 3.78 19.12 13.69
CA VAL A 425 3.75 17.66 13.94
C VAL A 425 4.57 17.25 15.17
N ALA A 426 5.54 18.07 15.57
CA ALA A 426 6.33 17.80 16.78
C ALA A 426 5.66 18.30 18.07
N THR A 427 4.85 19.34 18.00
CA THR A 427 4.31 20.02 19.20
C THR A 427 2.88 19.61 19.53
N VAL A 428 1.94 19.83 18.61
CA VAL A 428 0.50 19.62 18.87
C VAL A 428 0.16 18.16 19.23
N PRO A 429 0.65 17.13 18.53
CA PRO A 429 0.38 15.74 18.92
C PRO A 429 0.91 15.39 20.31
N ARG A 430 2.05 15.96 20.73
CA ARG A 430 2.60 15.74 22.08
C ARG A 430 1.67 16.29 23.17
N LEU A 431 1.13 17.48 22.94
CA LEU A 431 0.16 18.08 23.88
C LEU A 431 -1.11 17.22 23.97
N LEU A 432 -1.61 16.72 22.85
CA LEU A 432 -2.77 15.82 22.83
C LEU A 432 -2.47 14.49 23.53
N ASN A 433 -1.24 13.96 23.41
CA ASN A 433 -0.86 12.70 24.02
C ASN A 433 -0.81 12.75 25.56
N LEU A 434 -0.73 13.93 26.18
CA LEU A 434 -0.81 14.06 27.66
C LEU A 434 -2.13 13.51 28.22
N PHE A 435 -3.18 13.45 27.42
CA PHE A 435 -4.49 12.94 27.82
C PHE A 435 -4.68 11.45 27.57
N ILE A 436 -3.72 10.77 26.88
CA ILE A 436 -3.84 9.35 26.52
C ILE A 436 -2.90 8.51 27.37
N ARG A 437 -3.48 7.54 28.09
CA ARG A 437 -2.74 6.63 28.97
C ARG A 437 -2.74 5.21 28.38
N PRO A 438 -1.59 4.54 28.30
CA PRO A 438 -1.53 3.14 27.86
C PRO A 438 -2.29 2.23 28.83
N GLY A 439 -2.93 1.19 28.30
CA GLY A 439 -3.75 0.24 29.06
C GLY A 439 -5.18 0.70 29.35
N ALA A 440 -5.48 1.99 29.25
CA ALA A 440 -6.81 2.50 29.50
C ALA A 440 -7.79 2.20 28.37
N VAL A 441 -9.04 1.91 28.73
CA VAL A 441 -10.17 1.74 27.80
C VAL A 441 -10.95 3.06 27.73
N TYR A 442 -11.06 3.60 26.55
CA TYR A 442 -11.78 4.84 26.28
C TYR A 442 -13.01 4.58 25.42
N PRO A 443 -14.16 5.20 25.73
CA PRO A 443 -15.33 5.10 24.87
C PRO A 443 -15.10 5.87 23.56
N LEU A 444 -15.60 5.31 22.45
CA LEU A 444 -15.61 5.96 21.15
C LEU A 444 -16.41 7.26 21.14
N TYR A 445 -16.13 8.08 20.15
CA TYR A 445 -16.84 9.36 19.89
C TYR A 445 -16.75 10.38 21.03
N GLY A 446 -15.68 10.31 21.84
CA GLY A 446 -15.37 11.28 22.89
C GLY A 446 -14.09 12.08 22.58
N PHE A 447 -13.65 12.86 23.58
CA PHE A 447 -12.43 13.66 23.50
C PHE A 447 -11.18 12.79 23.22
N HIS A 448 -11.01 11.68 23.96
CA HIS A 448 -9.85 10.79 23.81
C HIS A 448 -9.81 10.11 22.43
N ASP A 449 -10.95 9.70 21.87
CA ASP A 449 -11.04 9.17 20.51
C ASP A 449 -10.64 10.24 19.47
N ARG A 450 -11.08 11.48 19.68
CA ARG A 450 -10.69 12.61 18.83
C ARG A 450 -9.19 12.90 18.92
N ALA A 451 -8.65 12.94 20.14
CA ALA A 451 -7.23 13.17 20.37
C ALA A 451 -6.38 12.07 19.73
N HIS A 452 -6.74 10.79 19.92
CA HIS A 452 -6.05 9.65 19.31
C HIS A 452 -6.05 9.70 17.77
N ARG A 453 -7.21 9.97 17.16
CA ARG A 453 -7.31 10.13 15.70
C ARG A 453 -6.55 11.35 15.17
N ALA A 454 -6.55 12.46 15.93
CA ALA A 454 -5.79 13.65 15.60
C ALA A 454 -4.28 13.37 15.64
N ILE A 455 -3.79 12.71 16.69
CA ILE A 455 -2.39 12.27 16.79
C ILE A 455 -2.01 11.45 15.55
N ALA A 456 -2.76 10.38 15.25
CA ALA A 456 -2.47 9.51 14.11
C ALA A 456 -2.42 10.27 12.76
N ARG A 457 -3.36 11.21 12.53
CA ARG A 457 -3.38 12.02 11.30
C ARG A 457 -2.24 13.02 11.23
N MET A 458 -1.96 13.74 12.32
CA MET A 458 -0.92 14.76 12.35
C MET A 458 0.48 14.18 12.26
N THR A 459 0.74 13.03 12.89
CA THR A 459 2.05 12.36 12.87
C THR A 459 2.26 11.48 11.64
N GLY A 460 1.18 11.06 10.96
CA GLY A 460 1.20 10.23 9.75
C GLY A 460 1.28 11.04 8.44
N VAL A 461 1.86 12.25 8.44
CA VAL A 461 1.98 13.08 7.22
C VAL A 461 2.98 12.49 6.24
N LYS A 462 2.47 11.91 5.15
CA LYS A 462 3.29 11.21 4.12
C LYS A 462 4.43 12.05 3.55
N PHE A 463 4.24 13.37 3.42
CA PHE A 463 5.30 14.25 2.93
C PHE A 463 6.57 14.16 3.79
N PHE A 464 6.44 14.17 5.11
CA PHE A 464 7.58 14.13 6.02
C PHE A 464 8.18 12.72 6.13
N THR A 465 7.37 11.67 6.11
CA THR A 465 7.91 10.30 6.03
C THR A 465 8.69 10.07 4.73
N HIS A 466 8.24 10.61 3.60
CA HIS A 466 9.00 10.59 2.35
C HIS A 466 10.25 11.48 2.42
N LEU A 467 10.19 12.63 3.08
CA LEU A 467 11.34 13.54 3.23
C LEU A 467 12.51 12.88 3.97
N PHE A 468 12.23 12.10 5.00
CA PHE A 468 13.25 11.47 5.86
C PHE A 468 13.40 9.96 5.63
N GLY A 469 12.37 9.23 5.17
CA GLY A 469 12.40 7.80 4.85
C GLY A 469 13.45 7.46 3.81
N ASP A 470 13.80 6.20 3.67
CA ASP A 470 14.92 5.72 2.83
C ASP A 470 16.20 6.56 3.00
N SER A 471 16.48 6.96 4.22
CA SER A 471 17.69 7.69 4.56
C SER A 471 18.08 7.47 6.02
N SER A 472 19.36 7.72 6.34
CA SER A 472 19.85 7.66 7.71
C SER A 472 19.22 8.70 8.64
N TYR A 473 18.55 9.71 8.10
CA TYR A 473 17.92 10.78 8.89
C TYR A 473 16.54 10.41 9.43
N ILE A 474 15.94 9.30 8.99
CA ILE A 474 14.62 8.87 9.47
C ILE A 474 14.58 8.60 10.99
N VAL A 475 15.66 8.07 11.55
CA VAL A 475 15.77 7.81 12.99
C VAL A 475 15.63 9.08 13.81
N TYR A 476 16.25 10.18 13.37
CA TYR A 476 16.14 11.48 14.03
C TYR A 476 14.73 12.05 13.91
N TYR A 477 14.10 11.90 12.74
CA TYR A 477 12.72 12.33 12.53
C TYR A 477 11.72 11.54 13.40
N LEU A 478 11.83 10.21 13.44
CA LEU A 478 10.94 9.38 14.27
C LEU A 478 11.11 9.65 15.76
N ARG A 479 12.35 9.84 16.21
CA ARG A 479 12.63 10.26 17.61
C ARG A 479 12.00 11.62 17.89
N TRP A 480 12.11 12.55 16.97
CA TRP A 480 11.50 13.87 17.09
C TRP A 480 9.98 13.83 17.08
N LEU A 481 9.37 12.92 16.32
CA LEU A 481 7.93 12.64 16.40
C LEU A 481 7.50 12.09 17.76
N GLY A 482 8.34 11.34 18.45
CA GLY A 482 8.04 10.78 19.77
C GLY A 482 8.17 9.26 19.90
N TYR A 483 8.75 8.57 18.90
CA TYR A 483 9.13 7.17 19.06
C TYR A 483 10.19 7.00 20.14
N ASP A 484 10.10 5.92 20.88
CA ASP A 484 11.14 5.52 21.84
C ASP A 484 12.30 4.82 21.11
N LEU A 485 13.23 5.65 20.63
CA LEU A 485 14.45 5.24 19.92
C LEU A 485 15.70 5.72 20.69
N SER A 486 15.62 5.91 22.00
CA SER A 486 16.71 6.53 22.80
C SER A 486 18.02 5.75 22.74
N ARG A 487 17.95 4.43 22.52
CA ARG A 487 19.10 3.52 22.44
C ARG A 487 19.46 3.09 21.02
N VAL A 488 18.83 3.67 19.99
CA VAL A 488 19.09 3.28 18.61
C VAL A 488 20.37 3.91 18.13
N GLU A 489 21.35 3.07 17.80
CA GLU A 489 22.55 3.45 17.08
C GLU A 489 22.30 3.43 15.57
N GLN A 490 22.91 4.36 14.86
CA GLN A 490 22.80 4.41 13.40
C GLN A 490 23.74 3.37 12.77
N THR A 491 23.18 2.35 12.15
CA THR A 491 23.90 1.25 11.51
C THR A 491 23.79 1.27 9.97
N GLY A 492 23.19 2.32 9.40
CA GLY A 492 22.89 2.38 7.97
C GLY A 492 21.61 1.64 7.57
N SER A 493 20.98 0.94 8.50
CA SER A 493 19.63 0.38 8.33
C SER A 493 18.61 1.51 8.20
N ASN A 494 17.66 1.34 7.32
CA ASN A 494 16.68 2.36 6.99
C ASN A 494 15.28 1.92 7.33
N PHE A 495 14.42 2.93 7.46
CA PHE A 495 12.98 2.74 7.40
C PHE A 495 12.52 3.19 6.01
N GLY A 496 11.56 2.46 5.44
CA GLY A 496 10.93 2.83 4.18
C GLY A 496 10.22 4.19 4.24
N THR A 497 9.67 4.60 3.13
CA THR A 497 8.90 5.85 3.01
C THR A 497 7.46 5.71 3.50
N GLU A 498 6.96 4.47 3.64
CA GLU A 498 5.59 4.14 4.02
C GLU A 498 5.53 3.42 5.38
N VAL A 499 5.81 4.13 6.46
CA VAL A 499 5.62 3.64 7.83
C VAL A 499 4.40 4.31 8.44
N GLY A 500 3.41 3.50 8.85
CA GLY A 500 2.19 3.94 9.50
C GLY A 500 2.21 3.62 11.00
N HIS A 501 1.57 4.46 11.82
CA HIS A 501 1.35 4.24 13.24
C HIS A 501 0.05 4.90 13.68
N GLU A 502 -0.49 4.46 14.79
CA GLU A 502 -1.63 5.13 15.44
C GLU A 502 -1.15 6.15 16.47
N THR A 503 -0.05 5.85 17.18
CA THR A 503 0.63 6.83 18.04
C THR A 503 2.13 6.53 18.14
N PRO A 504 3.01 7.52 17.81
CA PRO A 504 4.46 7.32 17.92
C PRO A 504 4.94 7.16 19.37
N TYR A 505 4.21 7.72 20.33
CA TYR A 505 4.60 7.76 21.77
C TYR A 505 4.55 6.40 22.47
N LEU A 506 3.94 5.41 21.82
CA LEU A 506 3.80 4.05 22.36
C LEU A 506 4.48 3.02 21.45
N SER A 507 5.38 3.47 20.59
CA SER A 507 6.06 2.64 19.60
C SER A 507 7.56 2.67 19.84
N THR A 508 8.16 1.49 20.09
CA THR A 508 9.59 1.29 20.32
C THR A 508 10.16 0.42 19.19
N ILE A 509 11.30 0.81 18.64
CA ILE A 509 12.03 0.04 17.62
C ILE A 509 13.50 0.05 17.98
N GLY A 510 14.10 -1.14 18.07
CA GLY A 510 15.48 -1.35 18.50
C GLY A 510 16.52 -0.99 17.43
N SER A 511 17.76 -0.83 17.90
CA SER A 511 18.94 -0.51 17.06
C SER A 511 19.19 -1.59 16.01
N GLY A 512 19.72 -1.22 14.86
CA GLY A 512 20.02 -2.16 13.76
C GLY A 512 18.82 -2.72 13.02
N THR A 513 17.62 -2.47 13.48
CA THR A 513 16.40 -2.94 12.84
C THR A 513 16.16 -2.23 11.50
N MET A 514 15.92 -3.00 10.45
CA MET A 514 15.56 -2.54 9.11
C MET A 514 14.07 -2.71 8.90
N VAL A 515 13.40 -1.66 8.44
CA VAL A 515 11.96 -1.65 8.21
C VAL A 515 11.67 -1.34 6.73
N ALA A 516 11.03 -2.27 6.04
CA ALA A 516 10.57 -2.08 4.67
C ALA A 516 9.24 -1.31 4.62
N ASP A 517 8.79 -0.96 3.41
CA ASP A 517 7.58 -0.18 3.20
C ASP A 517 6.29 -0.90 3.66
N GLY A 518 5.36 -0.13 4.21
CA GLY A 518 4.01 -0.59 4.55
C GLY A 518 3.89 -1.18 5.95
N LEU A 519 4.89 -1.04 6.84
CA LEU A 519 4.70 -1.34 8.26
C LEU A 519 3.60 -0.45 8.83
N THR A 520 2.63 -1.06 9.50
CA THR A 520 1.58 -0.36 10.24
C THR A 520 1.59 -0.82 11.69
N LEU A 521 2.01 0.08 12.61
CA LEU A 521 1.98 -0.16 14.04
C LEU A 521 0.60 0.17 14.59
N MET A 522 -0.13 -0.86 15.00
CA MET A 522 -1.42 -0.70 15.65
C MET A 522 -1.18 -0.49 17.15
N ASN A 523 -1.52 0.67 17.67
CA ASN A 523 -1.36 0.98 19.09
C ASN A 523 -2.68 0.88 19.86
N ALA A 524 -3.77 0.47 19.22
CA ALA A 524 -5.06 0.32 19.87
C ALA A 524 -5.88 -0.86 19.32
N ASP A 525 -6.51 -1.58 20.25
CA ASP A 525 -7.62 -2.51 19.98
C ASP A 525 -8.93 -1.74 19.98
N PHE A 526 -9.88 -2.11 19.11
CA PHE A 526 -11.16 -1.43 18.97
C PHE A 526 -12.34 -2.40 19.16
N SER A 527 -13.39 -1.91 19.82
CA SER A 527 -14.73 -2.48 19.74
C SER A 527 -15.68 -1.52 19.00
N SER A 528 -16.95 -1.86 18.85
CA SER A 528 -17.96 -0.95 18.30
C SER A 528 -18.29 0.26 19.21
N THR A 529 -17.80 0.27 20.45
CA THR A 529 -18.14 1.28 21.46
C THR A 529 -16.93 1.86 22.20
N SER A 530 -15.75 1.25 22.07
CA SER A 530 -14.55 1.62 22.84
C SER A 530 -13.27 1.33 22.06
N PHE A 531 -12.16 1.85 22.58
CA PHE A 531 -10.81 1.44 22.17
C PHE A 531 -9.88 1.39 23.40
N ARG A 532 -8.89 0.49 23.33
CA ARG A 532 -7.86 0.33 24.35
C ARG A 532 -6.50 0.57 23.74
N VAL A 533 -5.73 1.49 24.31
CA VAL A 533 -4.41 1.87 23.78
C VAL A 533 -3.32 0.99 24.39
N SER A 534 -2.40 0.48 23.59
CA SER A 534 -1.33 -0.43 24.00
C SER A 534 0.03 -0.04 23.43
N ARG A 535 1.10 -0.40 24.14
CA ARG A 535 2.48 -0.24 23.63
C ARG A 535 2.81 -1.31 22.59
N VAL A 536 3.70 -0.97 21.68
CA VAL A 536 4.25 -1.86 20.67
C VAL A 536 5.77 -1.80 20.75
N SER A 537 6.44 -2.95 20.73
CA SER A 537 7.90 -3.03 20.82
C SER A 537 8.48 -4.01 19.80
N ILE A 538 9.39 -3.53 18.99
CA ILE A 538 10.21 -4.32 18.07
C ILE A 538 11.66 -4.21 18.58
N GLY A 539 12.30 -5.33 18.87
CA GLY A 539 13.66 -5.41 19.41
C GLY A 539 14.75 -4.99 18.42
N PRO A 540 16.03 -5.11 18.80
CA PRO A 540 17.15 -4.77 17.92
C PRO A 540 17.41 -5.83 16.85
N ASP A 541 18.15 -5.42 15.81
CA ASP A 541 18.67 -6.25 14.73
C ASP A 541 17.60 -7.08 13.96
N ASN A 542 16.36 -6.59 13.94
CA ASN A 542 15.27 -7.24 13.22
C ASN A 542 15.25 -6.80 11.75
N PHE A 543 14.72 -7.67 10.90
CA PHE A 543 14.24 -7.31 9.57
C PHE A 543 12.72 -7.36 9.56
N VAL A 544 12.09 -6.23 9.25
CA VAL A 544 10.64 -6.09 9.12
C VAL A 544 10.29 -5.89 7.65
N GLY A 545 9.73 -6.93 7.05
CA GLY A 545 9.37 -6.96 5.63
C GLY A 545 8.21 -6.03 5.26
N ASN A 546 7.83 -6.06 3.99
CA ASN A 546 6.79 -5.18 3.45
C ASN A 546 5.38 -5.54 3.97
N ASN A 547 4.54 -4.50 4.12
CA ASN A 547 3.10 -4.63 4.40
C ASN A 547 2.76 -5.41 5.69
N ILE A 548 3.57 -5.29 6.73
CA ILE A 548 3.30 -5.88 8.03
C ILE A 548 2.23 -5.08 8.79
N ALA A 549 1.20 -5.78 9.28
CA ALA A 549 0.25 -5.28 10.26
C ALA A 549 0.71 -5.70 11.66
N TYR A 550 1.40 -4.80 12.37
CA TYR A 550 1.95 -5.13 13.69
C TYR A 550 0.93 -4.83 14.79
N PRO A 551 0.48 -5.85 15.55
CA PRO A 551 -0.68 -5.74 16.42
C PRO A 551 -0.45 -4.91 17.67
N ALA A 552 -1.52 -4.41 18.26
CA ALA A 552 -1.52 -3.71 19.54
C ALA A 552 -1.04 -4.64 20.66
N GLY A 553 -0.09 -4.17 21.48
CA GLY A 553 0.56 -4.98 22.50
C GLY A 553 1.59 -5.98 21.97
N GLY A 554 1.84 -6.01 20.65
CA GLY A 554 2.83 -6.90 20.03
C GLY A 554 4.26 -6.61 20.52
N ARG A 555 5.04 -7.69 20.73
CA ARG A 555 6.44 -7.63 21.14
C ARG A 555 7.25 -8.63 20.33
N THR A 556 8.39 -8.18 19.82
CA THR A 556 9.38 -9.02 19.15
C THR A 556 10.74 -8.78 19.79
N GLY A 557 11.47 -9.82 20.11
CA GLY A 557 12.81 -9.75 20.68
C GLY A 557 13.89 -9.39 19.65
N ALA A 558 15.11 -9.78 19.87
CA ALA A 558 16.25 -9.46 19.00
C ALA A 558 16.38 -10.42 17.82
N ASN A 559 16.99 -9.94 16.73
CA ASN A 559 17.44 -10.75 15.59
C ASN A 559 16.35 -11.63 14.95
N CYS A 560 15.13 -11.10 14.78
CA CYS A 560 14.04 -11.78 14.10
C CYS A 560 13.89 -11.32 12.65
N LEU A 561 13.34 -12.21 11.81
CA LEU A 561 12.87 -11.91 10.47
C LEU A 561 11.34 -11.93 10.47
N LEU A 562 10.71 -10.78 10.22
CA LEU A 562 9.29 -10.70 9.91
C LEU A 562 9.16 -10.57 8.39
N ALA A 563 8.87 -11.67 7.71
CA ALA A 563 8.84 -11.70 6.25
C ALA A 563 7.71 -10.84 5.68
N THR A 564 7.79 -10.51 4.40
CA THR A 564 6.78 -9.69 3.70
C THR A 564 5.36 -10.25 3.90
N LYS A 565 4.43 -9.39 4.34
CA LYS A 565 3.04 -9.71 4.64
C LYS A 565 2.85 -10.82 5.69
N ALA A 566 3.88 -11.15 6.48
CA ALA A 566 3.74 -12.13 7.55
C ALA A 566 2.73 -11.65 8.60
N MET A 567 1.87 -12.55 9.03
CA MET A 567 0.95 -12.30 10.12
C MET A 567 1.72 -12.40 11.45
N ILE A 568 1.60 -11.40 12.30
CA ILE A 568 2.26 -11.39 13.60
C ILE A 568 1.35 -12.10 14.61
N PRO A 569 1.84 -13.13 15.34
CA PRO A 569 1.06 -13.84 16.33
C PRO A 569 0.60 -12.95 17.49
N LEU A 570 -0.54 -13.30 18.08
CA LEU A 570 -1.11 -12.65 19.25
C LEU A 570 -1.10 -13.57 20.49
N ASP A 571 -0.18 -14.53 20.53
CA ASP A 571 -0.03 -15.51 21.60
C ASP A 571 0.69 -14.97 22.85
N GLY A 572 1.26 -13.77 22.77
CA GLY A 572 1.99 -13.13 23.86
C GLY A 572 3.45 -13.57 23.99
N GLU A 573 3.89 -14.51 23.17
CA GLU A 573 5.27 -15.00 23.16
C GLU A 573 6.22 -13.96 22.54
N ILE A 574 7.39 -13.76 23.16
CA ILE A 574 8.45 -12.90 22.66
C ILE A 574 9.47 -13.80 21.97
N ARG A 575 9.47 -13.79 20.65
CA ARG A 575 10.38 -14.57 19.82
C ARG A 575 11.70 -13.85 19.63
N GLU A 576 12.79 -14.60 19.68
CA GLU A 576 14.16 -14.13 19.43
C GLU A 576 14.89 -15.07 18.47
N GLY A 577 15.70 -14.54 17.58
CA GLY A 577 16.52 -15.34 16.65
C GLY A 577 15.74 -16.17 15.65
N THR A 578 14.44 -15.88 15.44
CA THR A 578 13.54 -16.65 14.57
C THR A 578 13.05 -15.84 13.38
N GLY A 579 12.61 -16.53 12.34
CA GLY A 579 11.90 -15.96 11.21
C GLY A 579 10.42 -16.29 11.27
N LEU A 580 9.55 -15.34 10.92
CA LEU A 580 8.11 -15.54 10.73
C LEU A 580 7.76 -15.34 9.26
N LEU A 581 7.17 -16.33 8.63
CA LEU A 581 6.75 -16.32 7.23
C LEU A 581 5.28 -16.72 7.09
N GLY A 582 4.55 -16.03 6.21
CA GLY A 582 3.20 -16.43 5.80
C GLY A 582 2.05 -15.82 6.60
N SER A 583 0.85 -16.12 6.16
CA SER A 583 -0.41 -15.76 6.83
C SER A 583 -1.42 -16.92 6.65
N PRO A 584 -1.71 -17.72 7.70
CA PRO A 584 -1.11 -17.68 9.03
C PRO A 584 0.40 -17.87 9.00
N CYS A 585 1.11 -17.25 9.94
CA CYS A 585 2.55 -17.38 9.99
C CYS A 585 2.98 -18.78 10.50
N PHE A 586 4.16 -19.18 10.08
CA PHE A 586 4.91 -20.29 10.64
C PHE A 586 6.37 -19.85 10.86
N GLU A 587 7.04 -20.52 11.77
CA GLU A 587 8.43 -20.19 12.10
C GLU A 587 9.39 -20.82 11.09
N ILE A 588 10.42 -20.08 10.76
CA ILE A 588 11.57 -20.54 9.96
C ILE A 588 12.85 -20.19 10.70
N PRO A 589 13.94 -20.94 10.50
CA PRO A 589 15.24 -20.55 11.06
C PRO A 589 15.67 -19.17 10.54
N ARG A 590 16.14 -18.31 11.43
CA ARG A 590 16.61 -16.95 11.04
C ARG A 590 17.77 -17.01 10.04
N SER A 591 18.60 -18.04 10.14
CA SER A 591 19.74 -18.30 9.25
C SER A 591 19.34 -18.48 7.79
N VAL A 592 18.15 -19.03 7.52
CA VAL A 592 17.65 -19.34 6.17
C VAL A 592 17.56 -18.11 5.25
N GLU A 593 17.11 -16.99 5.79
CA GLU A 593 16.93 -15.76 5.03
C GLU A 593 18.06 -14.75 5.29
N ARG A 594 19.02 -15.10 6.17
CA ARG A 594 20.10 -14.19 6.53
C ARG A 594 21.16 -14.14 5.45
N ASP A 595 21.45 -12.92 4.99
CA ASP A 595 22.56 -12.65 4.10
C ASP A 595 23.76 -12.11 4.88
N SER A 596 24.79 -12.90 5.01
CA SER A 596 26.02 -12.58 5.75
C SER A 596 27.13 -12.01 4.88
N ARG A 597 26.94 -11.92 3.56
CA ARG A 597 27.98 -11.55 2.59
C ARG A 597 28.66 -10.21 2.89
N PHE A 598 27.92 -9.25 3.45
CA PHE A 598 28.43 -7.92 3.76
C PHE A 598 28.52 -7.63 5.25
N ASP A 599 28.49 -8.65 6.12
CA ASP A 599 28.57 -8.47 7.57
C ASP A 599 29.87 -7.77 8.01
N HIS A 600 30.98 -7.99 7.30
CA HIS A 600 32.24 -7.31 7.53
C HIS A 600 32.16 -5.77 7.42
N LEU A 601 31.10 -5.23 6.80
CA LEU A 601 30.88 -3.79 6.68
C LEU A 601 30.01 -3.22 7.81
N ARG A 602 29.56 -4.04 8.76
CA ARG A 602 28.60 -3.65 9.81
C ARG A 602 29.25 -3.18 11.11
N ALA A 603 30.60 -3.21 11.22
CA ALA A 603 31.30 -2.86 12.44
C ALA A 603 32.57 -2.06 12.14
N GLY A 604 33.12 -1.41 13.16
CA GLY A 604 34.43 -0.78 13.13
C GLY A 604 34.51 0.53 12.36
N GLU A 605 35.73 0.85 11.92
CA GLU A 605 36.01 2.13 11.22
C GLU A 605 35.44 2.18 9.80
N GLU A 606 35.39 1.06 9.12
CA GLU A 606 34.77 0.93 7.79
C GLU A 606 33.30 1.34 7.83
N LEU A 607 32.52 0.86 8.80
CA LEU A 607 31.13 1.27 8.99
C LEU A 607 31.04 2.79 9.18
N ARG A 608 31.88 3.39 10.04
CA ARG A 608 31.84 4.84 10.31
C ARG A 608 32.10 5.66 9.03
N THR A 609 33.08 5.24 8.25
CA THR A 609 33.44 5.90 6.99
C THR A 609 32.31 5.83 5.98
N ARG A 610 31.70 4.65 5.80
CA ARG A 610 30.59 4.44 4.87
C ARG A 610 29.33 5.16 5.31
N LEU A 611 29.01 5.15 6.62
CA LEU A 611 27.89 5.93 7.15
C LEU A 611 28.07 7.42 6.93
N THR A 612 29.26 7.95 7.11
CA THR A 612 29.54 9.36 6.85
C THR A 612 29.31 9.70 5.37
N ALA A 613 29.76 8.86 4.46
CA ALA A 613 29.54 9.04 3.03
C ALA A 613 28.03 8.92 2.68
N LYS A 614 27.33 7.92 3.23
CA LYS A 614 25.88 7.75 3.05
C LYS A 614 25.10 8.95 3.59
N ASN A 615 25.43 9.44 4.77
CA ASN A 615 24.78 10.60 5.37
C ASN A 615 24.91 11.84 4.49
N ARG A 616 26.10 12.11 3.95
CA ARG A 616 26.30 13.24 3.00
C ARG A 616 25.47 13.06 1.74
N TYR A 617 25.41 11.84 1.21
CA TYR A 617 24.60 11.53 0.03
C TYR A 617 23.09 11.72 0.32
N ASN A 618 22.62 11.25 1.47
CA ASN A 618 21.23 11.36 1.90
C ASN A 618 20.84 12.82 2.12
N LEU A 619 21.71 13.66 2.68
CA LEU A 619 21.45 15.10 2.81
C LEU A 619 21.28 15.76 1.44
N ARG A 620 22.12 15.42 0.45
CA ARG A 620 21.95 15.88 -0.93
C ARG A 620 20.62 15.39 -1.52
N THR A 621 20.21 14.15 -1.23
CA THR A 621 18.93 13.59 -1.69
C THR A 621 17.75 14.34 -1.09
N ILE A 622 17.80 14.72 0.20
CA ILE A 622 16.79 15.57 0.86
C ILE A 622 16.72 16.93 0.16
N GLY A 623 17.85 17.55 -0.14
CA GLY A 623 17.90 18.81 -0.91
C GLY A 623 17.27 18.68 -2.30
N VAL A 624 17.58 17.61 -3.03
CA VAL A 624 16.98 17.31 -4.35
C VAL A 624 15.46 17.09 -4.22
N PHE A 625 15.01 16.33 -3.20
CA PHE A 625 13.58 16.12 -2.94
C PHE A 625 12.85 17.45 -2.73
N LEU A 626 13.36 18.32 -1.86
CA LEU A 626 12.77 19.62 -1.60
C LEU A 626 12.77 20.50 -2.84
N ALA A 627 13.88 20.53 -3.58
CA ALA A 627 13.99 21.30 -4.82
C ALA A 627 12.98 20.85 -5.88
N VAL A 628 12.85 19.54 -6.08
CA VAL A 628 11.86 18.96 -7.02
C VAL A 628 10.43 19.31 -6.60
N ARG A 629 10.10 19.20 -5.32
CA ARG A 629 8.76 19.55 -4.83
C ARG A 629 8.50 21.05 -4.95
N TRP A 630 9.46 21.88 -4.56
CA TRP A 630 9.36 23.32 -4.69
C TRP A 630 9.24 23.75 -6.17
N LEU A 631 10.05 23.20 -7.08
CA LEU A 631 9.95 23.54 -8.51
C LEU A 631 8.57 23.16 -9.08
N HIS A 632 7.98 22.05 -8.66
CA HIS A 632 6.60 21.71 -9.03
C HIS A 632 5.60 22.76 -8.51
N VAL A 633 5.73 23.18 -7.23
CA VAL A 633 4.89 24.25 -6.65
C VAL A 633 5.09 25.56 -7.42
N PHE A 634 6.33 25.91 -7.76
CA PHE A 634 6.63 27.09 -8.57
C PHE A 634 5.93 27.06 -9.93
N LEU A 635 6.03 25.94 -10.66
CA LEU A 635 5.36 25.79 -11.96
C LEU A 635 3.83 25.91 -11.85
N VAL A 636 3.25 25.31 -10.83
CA VAL A 636 1.80 25.44 -10.55
C VAL A 636 1.45 26.88 -10.19
N THR A 637 2.27 27.58 -9.38
CA THR A 637 2.06 28.99 -9.02
C THR A 637 2.10 29.88 -10.26
N VAL A 638 3.06 29.67 -11.16
CA VAL A 638 3.11 30.39 -12.44
C VAL A 638 1.83 30.19 -13.25
N LEU A 639 1.36 28.95 -13.36
CA LEU A 639 0.10 28.67 -14.09
C LEU A 639 -1.11 29.32 -13.43
N VAL A 640 -1.17 29.33 -12.10
CA VAL A 640 -2.25 30.00 -11.35
C VAL A 640 -2.21 31.50 -11.59
N LEU A 641 -1.05 32.14 -11.42
CA LEU A 641 -0.92 33.61 -11.66
C LEU A 641 -1.22 33.98 -13.12
N ALA A 642 -0.71 33.18 -14.08
CA ALA A 642 -1.01 33.37 -15.50
C ALA A 642 -2.51 33.25 -15.81
N SER A 643 -3.23 32.38 -15.05
CA SER A 643 -4.68 32.27 -15.21
C SER A 643 -5.45 33.50 -14.70
N PHE A 644 -4.92 34.18 -13.69
CA PHE A 644 -5.50 35.47 -13.23
C PHE A 644 -5.27 36.62 -14.21
N ASP A 645 -4.12 36.70 -14.87
CA ASP A 645 -3.85 37.69 -15.91
C ASP A 645 -4.80 37.54 -17.12
N ALA A 646 -4.99 36.28 -17.56
CA ALA A 646 -5.90 35.93 -18.65
C ALA A 646 -7.40 36.26 -18.35
N TYR A 647 -7.72 36.64 -17.13
CA TYR A 647 -9.09 36.88 -16.65
C TYR A 647 -9.76 38.13 -17.23
N GLY A 648 -9.01 39.06 -17.80
CA GLY A 648 -9.52 40.37 -18.25
C GLY A 648 -10.40 40.39 -19.52
N GLY A 649 -10.40 39.33 -20.36
CA GLY A 649 -11.12 39.38 -21.64
C GLY A 649 -11.93 38.10 -22.01
N TYR A 650 -11.32 36.94 -22.04
CA TYR A 650 -11.95 35.63 -22.29
C TYR A 650 -11.76 34.67 -21.10
N ALA A 651 -11.81 35.28 -19.97
CA ALA A 651 -11.23 34.81 -18.70
C ALA A 651 -11.57 33.41 -18.23
N GLN A 652 -12.86 33.05 -18.29
CA GLN A 652 -13.30 31.76 -17.65
C GLN A 652 -12.82 30.54 -18.41
N ALA A 653 -12.86 30.60 -19.75
CA ALA A 653 -12.42 29.53 -20.61
C ALA A 653 -10.91 29.31 -20.53
N LEU A 654 -10.17 30.40 -20.47
CA LEU A 654 -8.72 30.40 -20.41
C LEU A 654 -8.22 29.91 -19.03
N MET A 655 -8.88 30.33 -17.94
CA MET A 655 -8.60 29.85 -16.59
C MET A 655 -8.86 28.34 -16.46
N ALA A 656 -9.96 27.83 -17.01
CA ALA A 656 -10.24 26.41 -17.06
C ALA A 656 -9.20 25.64 -17.88
N ALA A 657 -8.75 26.20 -19.00
CA ALA A 657 -7.68 25.62 -19.83
C ALA A 657 -6.34 25.59 -19.09
N PHE A 658 -5.96 26.64 -18.36
CA PHE A 658 -4.73 26.67 -17.56
C PHE A 658 -4.79 25.68 -16.39
N LEU A 659 -5.94 25.52 -15.72
CA LEU A 659 -6.12 24.50 -14.69
C LEU A 659 -6.03 23.09 -15.26
N ALA A 660 -6.66 22.83 -16.40
CA ALA A 660 -6.53 21.55 -17.11
C ALA A 660 -5.08 21.28 -17.55
N LEU A 661 -4.37 22.31 -18.00
CA LEU A 661 -2.94 22.22 -18.34
C LEU A 661 -2.09 21.91 -17.11
N GLY A 662 -2.38 22.50 -15.95
CA GLY A 662 -1.70 22.19 -14.69
C GLY A 662 -1.78 20.71 -14.31
N ILE A 663 -2.95 20.08 -14.56
CA ILE A 663 -3.16 18.66 -14.33
C ILE A 663 -2.32 17.79 -15.30
N LEU A 664 -2.14 18.24 -16.55
CA LEU A 664 -1.30 17.55 -17.54
C LEU A 664 0.19 17.79 -17.30
N VAL A 665 0.57 18.96 -16.83
CA VAL A 665 1.97 19.29 -16.51
C VAL A 665 2.53 18.40 -15.40
N THR A 666 1.72 18.06 -14.40
CA THR A 666 2.16 17.22 -13.27
C THR A 666 2.69 15.85 -13.69
N PRO A 667 1.99 15.01 -14.48
CA PRO A 667 2.53 13.73 -14.95
C PRO A 667 3.78 13.89 -15.81
N VAL A 668 3.79 14.85 -16.72
CA VAL A 668 4.96 15.12 -17.58
C VAL A 668 6.17 15.50 -16.72
N TYR A 669 5.99 16.40 -15.76
CA TYR A 669 7.02 16.82 -14.84
C TYR A 669 7.63 15.63 -14.09
N PHE A 670 6.81 14.82 -13.42
CA PHE A 670 7.33 13.71 -12.62
C PHE A 670 7.90 12.57 -13.47
N VAL A 671 7.40 12.34 -14.69
CA VAL A 671 8.02 11.43 -15.65
C VAL A 671 9.43 11.91 -16.03
N LEU A 672 9.60 13.22 -16.29
CA LEU A 672 10.90 13.79 -16.62
C LEU A 672 11.85 13.75 -15.42
N VAL A 673 11.38 14.07 -14.22
CA VAL A 673 12.16 13.97 -12.96
C VAL A 673 12.69 12.54 -12.78
N GLU A 674 11.83 11.53 -12.88
CA GLU A 674 12.24 10.15 -12.68
C GLU A 674 13.22 9.67 -13.75
N ARG A 675 12.99 10.03 -15.00
CA ARG A 675 13.94 9.72 -16.09
C ARG A 675 15.28 10.44 -15.90
N GLY A 676 15.26 11.69 -15.46
CA GLY A 676 16.46 12.47 -15.17
C GLY A 676 17.29 11.88 -14.04
N LEU A 677 16.65 11.43 -12.96
CA LEU A 677 17.32 10.74 -11.84
C LEU A 677 18.06 9.47 -12.26
N ARG A 678 17.55 8.79 -13.29
CA ARG A 678 18.18 7.60 -13.89
C ARG A 678 19.14 7.95 -15.04
N ALA A 679 19.39 9.23 -15.32
CA ALA A 679 20.12 9.68 -16.51
C ALA A 679 19.56 9.06 -17.80
N PHE A 680 18.23 8.92 -17.91
CA PHE A 680 17.49 8.29 -19.02
C PHE A 680 17.86 6.83 -19.31
N ARG A 681 18.59 6.16 -18.39
CA ARG A 681 18.98 4.76 -18.52
C ARG A 681 17.96 3.84 -17.86
N ARG A 682 17.99 2.55 -18.24
CA ARG A 682 17.22 1.49 -17.58
C ARG A 682 18.03 0.93 -16.42
N LEU A 683 17.35 0.60 -15.34
CA LEU A 683 17.94 -0.18 -14.25
C LEU A 683 18.37 -1.56 -14.76
N GLN A 684 19.40 -2.11 -14.16
CA GLN A 684 19.85 -3.47 -14.37
C GLN A 684 19.71 -4.24 -13.06
N PRO A 685 19.45 -5.55 -13.10
CA PRO A 685 19.53 -6.39 -11.92
C PRO A 685 20.86 -6.19 -11.18
N LYS A 686 20.80 -6.09 -9.86
CA LYS A 686 21.97 -5.81 -9.04
C LYS A 686 21.89 -6.51 -7.69
N TYR A 687 23.06 -6.98 -7.25
CA TYR A 687 23.30 -7.50 -5.92
C TYR A 687 24.47 -6.70 -5.31
N CYS A 688 24.22 -5.97 -4.21
CA CYS A 688 25.24 -5.14 -3.58
C CYS A 688 24.91 -4.85 -2.11
N SER A 689 25.88 -4.31 -1.37
CA SER A 689 25.68 -3.83 -0.01
C SER A 689 24.79 -2.58 0.02
N ILE A 690 24.05 -2.35 1.13
CA ILE A 690 23.36 -1.08 1.40
C ILE A 690 24.32 0.11 1.57
N TYR A 691 25.62 -0.15 1.73
CA TYR A 691 26.68 0.87 1.76
C TYR A 691 27.27 1.18 0.38
N ASP A 692 26.75 0.58 -0.69
CA ASP A 692 27.16 0.85 -2.07
C ASP A 692 26.47 2.12 -2.60
N PRO A 693 27.18 3.04 -3.27
CA PRO A 693 26.59 4.20 -3.94
C PRO A 693 25.49 3.86 -4.97
N TYR A 694 25.51 2.66 -5.53
CA TYR A 694 24.44 2.19 -6.40
C TYR A 694 23.10 2.09 -5.65
N PHE A 695 23.12 1.50 -4.45
CA PHE A 695 21.93 1.40 -3.60
C PHE A 695 21.43 2.80 -3.18
N TRP A 696 22.33 3.73 -2.81
CA TRP A 696 21.91 5.09 -2.44
C TRP A 696 21.24 5.85 -3.60
N ARG A 697 21.65 5.58 -4.86
CA ARG A 697 20.95 6.08 -6.05
C ARG A 697 19.58 5.46 -6.21
N HIS A 698 19.41 4.20 -5.82
CA HIS A 698 18.12 3.51 -5.83
C HIS A 698 17.17 4.09 -4.77
N GLU A 699 17.64 4.30 -3.53
CA GLU A 699 16.87 5.00 -2.49
C GLU A 699 16.41 6.39 -2.97
N ARG A 700 17.25 7.15 -3.64
CA ARG A 700 16.89 8.43 -4.24
C ARG A 700 15.78 8.28 -5.29
N LEU A 701 15.82 7.22 -6.07
CA LEU A 701 14.82 6.95 -7.11
C LEU A 701 13.44 6.60 -6.51
N TRP A 702 13.39 5.94 -5.38
CA TRP A 702 12.12 5.69 -4.68
C TRP A 702 11.55 6.96 -4.03
N LYS A 703 12.42 7.78 -3.47
CA LYS A 703 12.07 8.94 -2.65
C LYS A 703 11.64 10.17 -3.44
N VAL A 704 12.41 10.55 -4.46
CA VAL A 704 12.28 11.88 -5.09
C VAL A 704 11.08 12.01 -6.02
N PRO A 705 10.72 11.05 -6.90
CA PRO A 705 9.55 11.15 -7.74
C PRO A 705 8.24 11.26 -6.94
N GLY A 706 7.25 11.92 -7.52
CA GLY A 706 5.89 11.93 -6.97
C GLY A 706 5.07 10.80 -7.57
N GLU A 707 4.16 10.21 -6.81
CA GLU A 707 3.33 9.09 -7.25
C GLU A 707 1.83 9.35 -7.10
N ALA A 708 1.43 10.26 -6.22
CA ALA A 708 0.03 10.56 -5.93
C ALA A 708 -0.79 10.91 -7.18
N TYR A 709 -0.18 11.52 -8.19
CA TYR A 709 -0.85 11.86 -9.44
C TYR A 709 -1.28 10.63 -10.26
N LEU A 710 -0.64 9.46 -10.06
CA LEU A 710 -0.97 8.23 -10.79
C LEU A 710 -2.40 7.76 -10.51
N HIS A 711 -2.89 7.98 -9.28
CA HIS A 711 -4.24 7.56 -8.88
C HIS A 711 -5.36 8.28 -9.62
N MET A 712 -5.10 9.49 -10.16
CA MET A 712 -6.09 10.18 -11.01
C MET A 712 -6.37 9.41 -12.31
N PHE A 713 -5.43 8.60 -12.76
CA PHE A 713 -5.52 7.85 -14.02
C PHE A 713 -5.90 6.39 -13.82
N ASP A 714 -6.23 5.97 -12.59
CA ASP A 714 -6.64 4.59 -12.29
C ASP A 714 -7.85 4.18 -13.14
N GLY A 715 -7.74 3.03 -13.81
CA GLY A 715 -8.77 2.50 -14.69
C GLY A 715 -8.94 3.26 -15.99
N THR A 716 -7.96 4.03 -16.43
CA THR A 716 -7.99 4.75 -17.71
C THR A 716 -6.88 4.28 -18.65
N PRO A 717 -7.04 4.42 -19.98
CA PRO A 717 -5.99 4.18 -20.96
C PRO A 717 -4.74 5.04 -20.75
N PHE A 718 -4.90 6.22 -20.17
CA PHE A 718 -3.84 7.20 -19.98
C PHE A 718 -2.78 6.71 -18.98
N LYS A 719 -3.16 5.89 -18.01
CA LYS A 719 -2.21 5.30 -17.05
C LYS A 719 -1.16 4.44 -17.76
N ASN A 720 -1.55 3.68 -18.79
CA ASN A 720 -0.61 2.90 -19.61
C ASN A 720 0.39 3.79 -20.35
N LEU A 721 -0.02 4.97 -20.82
CA LEU A 721 0.89 5.94 -21.44
C LEU A 721 1.89 6.48 -20.44
N ILE A 722 1.45 6.78 -19.22
CA ILE A 722 2.32 7.25 -18.15
C ILE A 722 3.33 6.14 -17.77
N TRP A 723 2.89 4.89 -17.61
CA TRP A 723 3.78 3.75 -17.36
C TRP A 723 4.84 3.57 -18.44
N LYS A 724 4.47 3.68 -19.73
CA LYS A 724 5.43 3.71 -20.85
C LYS A 724 6.39 4.88 -20.72
N GLY A 725 5.88 6.06 -20.37
CA GLY A 725 6.68 7.25 -20.09
C GLY A 725 7.69 7.02 -18.99
N LEU A 726 7.35 6.32 -17.94
CA LEU A 726 8.20 5.93 -16.80
C LEU A 726 9.15 4.76 -17.14
N GLY A 727 8.99 4.10 -18.29
CA GLY A 727 9.90 3.06 -18.77
C GLY A 727 9.48 1.62 -18.49
N VAL A 728 8.25 1.38 -18.01
CA VAL A 728 7.66 0.04 -17.91
C VAL A 728 7.49 -0.56 -19.30
N ARG A 729 7.82 -1.85 -19.47
CA ARG A 729 7.43 -2.61 -20.64
C ARG A 729 5.98 -3.06 -20.45
N ILE A 730 5.02 -2.26 -20.90
CA ILE A 730 3.60 -2.54 -20.73
C ILE A 730 2.92 -2.78 -22.07
N GLY A 731 2.12 -3.83 -22.12
CA GLY A 731 1.34 -4.24 -23.28
C GLY A 731 0.14 -3.35 -23.58
N ARG A 732 -0.69 -3.78 -24.50
CA ARG A 732 -1.90 -3.07 -24.92
C ARG A 732 -3.07 -3.41 -23.99
N ARG A 733 -3.96 -2.44 -23.76
CA ARG A 733 -5.24 -2.61 -23.04
C ARG A 733 -5.09 -3.19 -21.63
N VAL A 734 -3.98 -2.95 -20.96
CA VAL A 734 -3.81 -3.31 -19.57
C VAL A 734 -4.76 -2.47 -18.73
N PHE A 735 -5.54 -3.13 -17.88
CA PHE A 735 -6.40 -2.48 -16.90
C PHE A 735 -5.67 -2.35 -15.58
N ASP A 736 -5.54 -1.14 -15.07
CA ASP A 736 -4.83 -0.86 -13.82
C ASP A 736 -5.73 -0.03 -12.89
N ASP A 737 -6.20 -0.65 -11.80
CA ASP A 737 -7.08 -0.07 -10.78
C ASP A 737 -6.33 0.49 -9.56
N GLY A 738 -5.05 0.74 -9.67
CA GLY A 738 -4.22 1.23 -8.56
C GLY A 738 -3.12 0.25 -8.15
N CYS A 739 -2.48 -0.38 -9.12
CA CYS A 739 -1.27 -1.17 -8.92
C CYS A 739 -0.07 -0.25 -8.66
N TYR A 740 0.80 -0.66 -7.73
CA TYR A 740 2.04 0.01 -7.40
C TYR A 740 3.25 -0.72 -8.02
N LEU A 741 4.09 0.00 -8.76
CA LEU A 741 5.29 -0.53 -9.40
C LEU A 741 6.53 0.18 -8.86
N THR A 742 7.43 -0.54 -8.22
CA THR A 742 8.64 0.04 -7.63
C THR A 742 9.72 0.32 -8.68
N GLU A 743 10.33 -0.70 -9.28
CA GLU A 743 11.35 -0.57 -10.32
C GLU A 743 10.72 -0.68 -11.71
N ARG A 744 10.19 0.42 -12.20
CA ARG A 744 9.39 0.50 -13.44
C ARG A 744 10.10 -0.08 -14.66
N THR A 745 11.41 0.09 -14.76
CA THR A 745 12.20 -0.43 -15.90
C THR A 745 12.61 -1.90 -15.79
N LEU A 746 12.47 -2.52 -14.61
CA LEU A 746 12.65 -3.96 -14.40
C LEU A 746 11.34 -4.73 -14.55
N THR A 747 10.22 -4.04 -14.69
CA THR A 747 8.88 -4.65 -14.79
C THR A 747 8.45 -4.78 -16.26
N ALA A 748 7.95 -5.97 -16.61
CA ALA A 748 7.31 -6.25 -17.90
C ALA A 748 5.90 -6.79 -17.67
N ILE A 749 4.90 -6.23 -18.37
CA ILE A 749 3.49 -6.58 -18.26
C ILE A 749 2.93 -6.83 -19.65
N GLY A 750 2.35 -7.99 -19.91
CA GLY A 750 1.79 -8.40 -21.19
C GLY A 750 0.47 -7.73 -21.54
N ASP A 751 -0.04 -8.01 -22.73
CA ASP A 751 -1.30 -7.47 -23.25
C ASP A 751 -2.50 -7.94 -22.41
N GLY A 752 -3.49 -7.07 -22.21
CA GLY A 752 -4.77 -7.42 -21.59
C GLY A 752 -4.70 -7.82 -20.12
N CYS A 753 -3.59 -7.57 -19.43
CA CYS A 753 -3.48 -7.83 -18.00
C CYS A 753 -4.46 -6.99 -17.18
N VAL A 754 -4.84 -7.52 -16.02
CA VAL A 754 -5.74 -6.89 -15.06
C VAL A 754 -5.00 -6.75 -13.72
N LEU A 755 -4.76 -5.52 -13.31
CA LEU A 755 -4.08 -5.16 -12.06
C LEU A 755 -5.09 -4.52 -11.12
N ASN A 756 -5.51 -5.25 -10.08
CA ASN A 756 -6.52 -4.76 -9.15
C ASN A 756 -5.95 -3.78 -8.11
N ALA A 757 -6.85 -3.11 -7.39
CA ALA A 757 -6.53 -2.11 -6.39
C ALA A 757 -5.59 -2.65 -5.30
N GLY A 758 -4.56 -1.86 -4.96
CA GLY A 758 -3.59 -2.20 -3.92
C GLY A 758 -2.64 -3.35 -4.28
N SER A 759 -2.70 -3.91 -5.51
CA SER A 759 -1.70 -4.86 -5.96
C SER A 759 -0.33 -4.18 -6.11
N LYS A 760 0.76 -4.94 -5.89
CA LYS A 760 2.12 -4.40 -5.91
C LYS A 760 3.06 -5.33 -6.66
N ILE A 761 3.91 -4.76 -7.54
CA ILE A 761 5.04 -5.45 -8.14
C ILE A 761 6.32 -4.78 -7.63
N GLN A 762 7.13 -5.53 -6.89
CA GLN A 762 8.34 -5.05 -6.27
C GLN A 762 9.54 -5.85 -6.77
N CYS A 763 10.40 -5.20 -7.56
CA CYS A 763 11.54 -5.85 -8.20
C CYS A 763 12.82 -5.80 -7.36
N HIS A 764 12.71 -5.67 -6.03
CA HIS A 764 13.87 -5.66 -5.13
C HIS A 764 13.53 -6.24 -3.75
N SER A 765 14.59 -6.57 -3.00
CA SER A 765 14.59 -6.69 -1.54
C SER A 765 15.83 -6.03 -0.94
N GLN A 766 15.73 -5.66 0.33
CA GLN A 766 16.88 -5.20 1.11
C GLN A 766 16.84 -5.91 2.46
N GLU A 767 17.60 -6.97 2.58
CA GLU A 767 17.63 -7.85 3.75
C GLU A 767 19.04 -7.86 4.33
N ASP A 768 19.15 -7.76 5.65
CA ASP A 768 20.43 -7.93 6.38
C ASP A 768 21.63 -7.12 5.81
N GLY A 769 21.35 -5.88 5.39
CA GLY A 769 22.40 -5.02 4.83
C GLY A 769 22.75 -5.30 3.37
N THR A 770 21.95 -6.12 2.70
CA THR A 770 22.12 -6.50 1.29
C THR A 770 20.94 -6.02 0.45
N PHE A 771 21.24 -5.39 -0.68
CA PHE A 771 20.26 -5.03 -1.70
C PHE A 771 20.30 -6.02 -2.85
N LYS A 772 19.13 -6.56 -3.21
CA LYS A 772 18.94 -7.48 -4.34
C LYS A 772 17.85 -6.95 -5.24
N SER A 773 18.06 -6.92 -6.55
CA SER A 773 17.02 -6.58 -7.53
C SER A 773 17.10 -7.45 -8.77
N ASP A 774 15.94 -7.81 -9.30
CA ASP A 774 15.83 -8.57 -10.54
C ASP A 774 14.54 -8.20 -11.30
N ARG A 775 14.39 -8.72 -12.51
CA ARG A 775 13.27 -8.46 -13.39
C ARG A 775 12.05 -9.27 -12.94
N THR A 776 10.88 -8.68 -13.13
CA THR A 776 9.59 -9.36 -12.93
C THR A 776 8.79 -9.29 -14.22
N THR A 777 8.26 -10.44 -14.64
CA THR A 777 7.50 -10.57 -15.90
C THR A 777 6.10 -11.08 -15.60
N VAL A 778 5.10 -10.36 -16.09
CA VAL A 778 3.68 -10.73 -16.05
C VAL A 778 3.24 -11.02 -17.50
N GLY A 779 2.91 -12.27 -17.80
CA GLY A 779 2.45 -12.73 -19.10
C GLY A 779 1.14 -12.07 -19.55
N ALA A 780 0.76 -12.22 -20.81
CA ALA A 780 -0.48 -11.65 -21.33
C ALA A 780 -1.72 -12.22 -20.64
N GLY A 781 -2.76 -11.40 -20.45
CA GLY A 781 -4.04 -11.82 -19.86
C GLY A 781 -4.00 -12.18 -18.38
N CYS A 782 -2.89 -11.97 -17.68
CA CYS A 782 -2.79 -12.25 -16.25
C CYS A 782 -3.66 -11.33 -15.40
N THR A 783 -4.10 -11.84 -14.25
CA THR A 783 -4.83 -11.06 -13.24
C THR A 783 -4.06 -11.05 -11.92
N LEU A 784 -3.75 -9.85 -11.40
CA LEU A 784 -3.32 -9.66 -10.02
C LEU A 784 -4.51 -9.26 -9.17
N GLY A 785 -4.83 -10.05 -8.15
CA GLY A 785 -5.94 -9.81 -7.21
C GLY A 785 -5.73 -8.55 -6.36
N VAL A 786 -6.79 -8.13 -5.68
CA VAL A 786 -6.77 -7.00 -4.74
C VAL A 786 -5.72 -7.25 -3.64
N GLY A 787 -4.82 -6.29 -3.41
CA GLY A 787 -3.79 -6.42 -2.39
C GLY A 787 -2.71 -7.48 -2.65
N ALA A 788 -2.72 -8.14 -3.82
CA ALA A 788 -1.72 -9.14 -4.17
C ALA A 788 -0.34 -8.50 -4.36
N MET A 789 0.71 -9.21 -3.96
CA MET A 789 2.09 -8.74 -4.08
C MET A 789 2.96 -9.74 -4.84
N VAL A 790 3.74 -9.22 -5.77
CA VAL A 790 4.69 -9.99 -6.60
C VAL A 790 6.10 -9.46 -6.33
N HIS A 791 7.02 -10.35 -5.97
CA HIS A 791 8.40 -9.99 -5.66
C HIS A 791 9.30 -10.10 -6.91
N TYR A 792 10.60 -9.77 -6.74
CA TYR A 792 11.58 -9.79 -7.84
C TYR A 792 11.89 -11.21 -8.34
N GLY A 793 12.31 -11.29 -9.60
CA GLY A 793 12.65 -12.58 -10.24
C GLY A 793 11.46 -13.44 -10.58
N VAL A 794 10.23 -12.97 -10.36
CA VAL A 794 8.99 -13.73 -10.60
C VAL A 794 8.59 -13.68 -12.06
N THR A 795 8.11 -14.82 -12.56
CA THR A 795 7.47 -14.92 -13.87
C THR A 795 6.06 -15.50 -13.72
N LEU A 796 5.05 -14.74 -14.14
CA LEU A 796 3.68 -15.22 -14.27
C LEU A 796 3.42 -15.63 -15.72
N GLY A 797 3.06 -16.89 -15.96
CA GLY A 797 2.67 -17.42 -17.27
C GLY A 797 1.37 -16.79 -17.77
N GLU A 798 1.16 -16.83 -19.09
CA GLU A 798 0.00 -16.22 -19.74
C GLU A 798 -1.34 -16.71 -19.16
N GLY A 799 -2.27 -15.77 -18.93
CA GLY A 799 -3.60 -16.06 -18.42
C GLY A 799 -3.65 -16.53 -16.96
N SER A 800 -2.53 -16.49 -16.23
CA SER A 800 -2.52 -16.87 -14.82
C SER A 800 -3.25 -15.86 -13.95
N VAL A 801 -3.80 -16.36 -12.83
CA VAL A 801 -4.58 -15.57 -11.86
C VAL A 801 -3.95 -15.67 -10.49
N LEU A 802 -3.54 -14.54 -9.93
CA LEU A 802 -3.13 -14.42 -8.54
C LEU A 802 -4.32 -13.93 -7.71
N ALA A 803 -4.74 -14.72 -6.73
CA ALA A 803 -5.90 -14.44 -5.89
C ALA A 803 -5.70 -13.18 -5.01
N PRO A 804 -6.79 -12.60 -4.44
CA PRO A 804 -6.66 -11.47 -3.55
C PRO A 804 -5.72 -11.75 -2.36
N ASP A 805 -5.01 -10.71 -1.95
CA ASP A 805 -4.07 -10.67 -0.81
C ASP A 805 -2.91 -11.68 -0.87
N SER A 806 -2.69 -12.33 -2.00
CA SER A 806 -1.65 -13.34 -2.18
C SER A 806 -0.26 -12.72 -2.30
N PHE A 807 0.76 -13.49 -1.89
CA PHE A 807 2.16 -13.08 -2.00
C PHE A 807 2.99 -14.12 -2.77
N LEU A 808 3.49 -13.72 -3.94
CA LEU A 808 4.49 -14.48 -4.70
C LEU A 808 5.88 -14.11 -4.24
N MET A 809 6.58 -15.08 -3.70
CA MET A 809 7.96 -14.91 -3.23
C MET A 809 8.94 -14.73 -4.40
N LYS A 810 10.15 -14.27 -4.05
CA LYS A 810 11.24 -14.07 -5.01
C LYS A 810 11.53 -15.34 -5.83
N GLY A 811 11.70 -15.18 -7.15
CA GLY A 811 12.09 -16.27 -8.05
C GLY A 811 11.00 -17.28 -8.41
N GLU A 812 9.76 -17.10 -7.95
CA GLU A 812 8.65 -18.00 -8.29
C GLU A 812 8.26 -17.95 -9.77
N GLU A 813 7.95 -19.09 -10.34
CA GLU A 813 7.40 -19.24 -11.67
C GLU A 813 5.97 -19.81 -11.60
N VAL A 814 4.98 -19.02 -12.00
CA VAL A 814 3.58 -19.44 -12.07
C VAL A 814 3.29 -19.98 -13.47
N PRO A 815 2.78 -21.21 -13.62
CA PRO A 815 2.43 -21.76 -14.92
C PRO A 815 1.35 -20.95 -15.64
N ALA A 816 1.33 -21.05 -16.99
CA ALA A 816 0.28 -20.42 -17.77
C ALA A 816 -1.11 -20.96 -17.39
N ARG A 817 -2.10 -20.06 -17.28
CA ARG A 817 -3.49 -20.35 -16.91
C ARG A 817 -3.68 -20.93 -15.52
N ALA A 818 -2.64 -21.04 -14.71
CA ALA A 818 -2.74 -21.50 -13.33
C ALA A 818 -3.38 -20.44 -12.44
N ARG A 819 -4.08 -20.90 -11.39
CA ARG A 819 -4.63 -20.05 -10.34
C ARG A 819 -3.85 -20.26 -9.05
N TRP A 820 -3.28 -19.18 -8.55
CA TRP A 820 -2.46 -19.19 -7.34
C TRP A 820 -3.01 -18.26 -6.27
N GLY A 821 -2.84 -18.66 -5.02
CA GLY A 821 -3.34 -17.87 -3.90
C GLY A 821 -2.66 -18.20 -2.59
N GLY A 822 -2.82 -17.29 -1.64
CA GLY A 822 -2.30 -17.44 -0.30
C GLY A 822 -1.00 -16.69 -0.04
N ASN A 823 -0.52 -16.79 1.19
CA ASN A 823 0.72 -16.18 1.64
C ASN A 823 1.55 -17.18 2.47
N PRO A 824 2.63 -17.75 1.93
CA PRO A 824 3.09 -17.69 0.53
C PRO A 824 2.08 -18.25 -0.47
N ALA A 825 2.09 -17.75 -1.70
CA ALA A 825 1.16 -18.20 -2.72
C ALA A 825 1.49 -19.62 -3.21
N ARG A 826 0.45 -20.42 -3.46
CA ARG A 826 0.53 -21.75 -4.03
C ARG A 826 -0.61 -21.98 -5.00
N GLU A 827 -0.55 -23.04 -5.76
CA GLU A 827 -1.63 -23.44 -6.67
C GLU A 827 -2.91 -23.75 -5.88
N MET A 828 -4.08 -23.30 -6.42
CA MET A 828 -5.40 -23.43 -5.78
C MET A 828 -6.31 -24.30 -6.59
#